data_b2a86aa9b1064b9aaf05ee00293004ee
#
_entry.id   b2a86aa9b1064b9aaf05ee00293004ee
#
_cell.length_a   1.000
_cell.length_b   1.000
_cell.length_c   1.000
_cell.angle_alpha   90.00
_cell.angle_beta   90.00
_cell.angle_gamma   90.00
#
_symmetry.space_group_name_H-M   'P 1'
#
loop_
_entity.id
_entity.type
_entity.pdbx_description
1 polymer ?
#
loop_
_entity_poly.entity_id
_entity_poly.type
_entity_poly.pdbx_seq_one_letter_code
_entity_poly.pdbx_strand_id
1 'polypeptide(L)'
;CIGVNIVGIRERSQQNQPAQKKVKNRPILPERGNILSSDGRLLSGNLPEYEVKIDFSVCRQFRDTMWHENFDKICEGLHRIFPKRTVESIREHLQKGYDKNSKSWPIVKGRVTFDEFTAVKQLPVFNQPAYRGGFNFTVFSTRKKPFGSLAARTIGDLVTWNGQPKNGLEQWFDSYLRGTPGMKSIHKVLNKNIAQVEKEPVNGSDIVTTIDVGMQDLSERALVEKLKEINGSVGVAIVMEVKTGDVKAMVNMTKCADGNYYEIKNDAVSDLLEPGSVFKPASLLVALDDGVVDTTYTVDTGCGVWDMYGAKMKDHNWARGGYQRISLPKCLEVSSNIGVSRIIDRFYSKNPEKFVQGLKRVGMGIDLGLPFKGAAKAQIREPKKNKRGQYTNWYGTTLPWMSIGYETQIPPIYTLAFYNAIANNGKMVAPRFVKCVMKDGEVQKEFPTVVLREKICSDKALKEMQAILFHVVDYGLGKRAKSQSFKSAGKTGTAQISKGKGGYKNGMMNYLVSFAGYFPADAPRYSCIVCIQKPGAPASGGLQSGPVFRQISEGIMAQSLKLLASDARDSSSVLMPDVKNGNLLAADYVLTHLGVKTNDGWSGSYVDGNPIWGRTERNGNSVTLIKMPVCGKGIMPDVTGMGARDAVYMLETRGL
;
A
#
# COMPACT_ATOMS: atom_id res chain seq x y z
N CYS A 1 0.84 59.44 -64.14
CA CYS A 1 1.33 59.80 -62.78
C CYS A 1 0.51 59.21 -61.64
N ILE A 2 -0.50 58.37 -61.90
CA ILE A 2 -1.35 57.75 -60.83
C ILE A 2 -0.85 56.29 -60.45
N GLY A 3 -0.06 55.69 -61.36
CA GLY A 3 0.41 54.32 -61.15
C GLY A 3 1.58 54.13 -60.14
N VAL A 4 2.39 55.18 -59.93
CA VAL A 4 3.59 55.09 -59.08
C VAL A 4 3.27 55.19 -57.61
N ASN A 5 2.16 55.84 -57.20
CA ASN A 5 1.76 55.96 -55.80
C ASN A 5 1.09 54.74 -55.25
N ILE A 6 0.52 53.83 -56.02
CA ILE A 6 -0.13 52.63 -55.59
C ILE A 6 0.88 51.54 -55.22
N VAL A 7 2.01 51.48 -55.94
CA VAL A 7 3.10 50.53 -55.65
C VAL A 7 3.84 50.92 -54.37
N GLY A 8 4.08 52.22 -54.14
CA GLY A 8 4.73 52.70 -52.92
C GLY A 8 3.90 52.52 -51.65
N ILE A 9 2.54 52.54 -51.79
CA ILE A 9 1.67 52.28 -50.64
C ILE A 9 1.58 50.76 -50.35
N ARG A 10 1.65 49.91 -51.39
CA ARG A 10 1.70 48.43 -51.16
C ARG A 10 3.02 47.97 -50.54
N GLU A 11 4.17 48.52 -50.95
CA GLU A 11 5.44 48.18 -50.34
C GLU A 11 5.61 48.69 -48.91
N ARG A 12 5.03 49.87 -48.56
CA ARG A 12 5.02 50.36 -47.16
C ARG A 12 4.04 49.63 -46.29
N SER A 13 2.95 49.04 -46.79
CA SER A 13 2.04 48.22 -46.02
C SER A 13 2.56 46.81 -45.71
N GLN A 14 3.53 46.32 -46.50
CA GLN A 14 4.19 45.02 -46.21
C GLN A 14 5.37 45.16 -45.24
N GLN A 15 5.94 46.35 -45.04
CA GLN A 15 7.05 46.56 -44.11
C GLN A 15 6.59 46.85 -42.65
N ASN A 16 5.30 47.03 -42.41
CA ASN A 16 4.72 47.23 -41.06
C ASN A 16 3.84 46.07 -40.59
N GLN A 17 4.17 44.83 -40.97
CA GLN A 17 3.65 43.71 -40.16
C GLN A 17 4.35 43.79 -38.81
N PRO A 18 3.62 43.96 -37.69
CA PRO A 18 4.22 43.93 -36.38
C PRO A 18 4.91 42.56 -36.23
N ALA A 19 6.21 42.57 -35.92
CA ALA A 19 7.00 41.38 -35.68
C ALA A 19 6.15 40.46 -34.82
N GLN A 20 5.80 39.27 -35.33
CA GLN A 20 5.04 38.27 -34.58
C GLN A 20 5.80 38.05 -33.28
N LYS A 21 5.27 38.62 -32.19
CA LYS A 21 5.86 38.46 -30.85
C LYS A 21 5.92 36.97 -30.58
N LYS A 22 7.10 36.42 -30.38
CA LYS A 22 7.33 35.00 -30.09
C LYS A 22 6.40 34.56 -28.96
N VAL A 23 5.35 33.84 -29.30
CA VAL A 23 4.44 33.18 -28.35
C VAL A 23 5.24 32.08 -27.69
N LYS A 24 5.35 32.13 -26.35
CA LYS A 24 5.97 31.04 -25.59
C LYS A 24 4.90 30.08 -25.13
N ASN A 25 4.79 28.95 -25.79
CA ASN A 25 3.94 27.88 -25.32
C ASN A 25 4.56 27.20 -24.10
N ARG A 26 3.80 27.05 -23.01
CA ARG A 26 4.21 26.35 -21.80
C ARG A 26 3.19 25.27 -21.45
N PRO A 27 3.63 24.06 -21.09
CA PRO A 27 2.72 23.03 -20.64
C PRO A 27 2.11 23.44 -19.29
N ILE A 28 0.84 23.09 -19.10
CA ILE A 28 0.18 23.09 -17.80
C ILE A 28 0.24 21.65 -17.31
N LEU A 29 0.93 21.42 -16.19
CA LEU A 29 1.04 20.07 -15.65
C LEU A 29 -0.29 19.66 -15.00
N PRO A 30 -0.76 18.42 -15.26
CA PRO A 30 -1.91 17.87 -14.59
C PRO A 30 -1.56 17.53 -13.14
N GLU A 31 -2.55 17.44 -12.29
CA GLU A 31 -2.39 16.82 -10.98
C GLU A 31 -2.30 15.30 -11.14
N ARG A 32 -1.32 14.71 -10.45
CA ARG A 32 -1.15 13.26 -10.42
C ARG A 32 -2.20 12.63 -9.53
N GLY A 33 -2.86 11.58 -9.97
CA GLY A 33 -3.86 10.83 -9.20
C GLY A 33 -3.29 10.24 -7.90
N ASN A 34 -4.16 9.96 -6.96
CA ASN A 34 -3.82 9.44 -5.64
C ASN A 34 -3.67 7.92 -5.65
N ILE A 35 -2.94 7.40 -4.67
CA ILE A 35 -2.91 5.97 -4.34
C ILE A 35 -3.61 5.80 -3.00
N LEU A 36 -4.70 5.05 -3.01
CA LEU A 36 -5.57 4.84 -1.86
C LEU A 36 -5.45 3.40 -1.33
N SER A 37 -5.64 3.23 -0.04
CA SER A 37 -5.77 1.91 0.59
C SER A 37 -7.10 1.23 0.23
N SER A 38 -7.29 0.02 0.68
CA SER A 38 -8.50 -0.76 0.41
C SER A 38 -9.79 -0.16 0.98
N ASP A 39 -9.66 0.70 1.98
CA ASP A 39 -10.72 1.45 2.67
C ASP A 39 -10.72 2.95 2.33
N GLY A 40 -9.99 3.37 1.29
CA GLY A 40 -10.01 4.72 0.75
C GLY A 40 -9.08 5.73 1.44
N ARG A 41 -8.23 5.32 2.39
CA ARG A 41 -7.26 6.22 3.01
C ARG A 41 -6.13 6.56 2.05
N LEU A 42 -5.63 7.79 2.12
CA LEU A 42 -4.57 8.27 1.25
C LEU A 42 -3.22 7.63 1.61
N LEU A 43 -2.69 6.76 0.74
CA LEU A 43 -1.35 6.17 0.88
C LEU A 43 -0.26 7.03 0.23
N SER A 44 -0.56 7.60 -0.94
CA SER A 44 0.31 8.56 -1.63
C SER A 44 -0.53 9.55 -2.42
N GLY A 45 -0.30 10.84 -2.23
CA GLY A 45 -1.05 11.89 -2.90
C GLY A 45 -0.31 13.21 -2.95
N ASN A 46 -0.84 14.14 -3.73
CA ASN A 46 -0.29 15.47 -3.85
C ASN A 46 -0.87 16.35 -2.75
N LEU A 47 0.00 16.91 -1.93
CA LEU A 47 -0.36 17.88 -0.90
C LEU A 47 0.25 19.23 -1.26
N PRO A 48 -0.49 20.33 -1.08
CA PRO A 48 0.04 21.66 -1.30
C PRO A 48 1.11 21.99 -0.26
N GLU A 49 2.23 22.48 -0.73
CA GLU A 49 3.26 23.12 0.08
C GLU A 49 3.44 24.56 -0.40
N TYR A 50 3.83 25.43 0.51
CA TYR A 50 3.90 26.86 0.26
C TYR A 50 5.32 27.38 0.49
N GLU A 51 5.82 28.12 -0.47
CA GLU A 51 7.02 28.95 -0.25
C GLU A 51 6.55 30.35 0.10
N VAL A 52 6.82 30.79 1.32
CA VAL A 52 6.36 32.07 1.84
C VAL A 52 7.47 33.11 1.78
N LYS A 53 7.18 34.26 1.19
CA LYS A 53 8.15 35.33 0.94
C LYS A 53 7.56 36.67 1.34
N ILE A 54 8.44 37.63 1.61
CA ILE A 54 8.07 39.03 1.83
C ILE A 54 8.81 39.94 0.84
N ASP A 55 8.09 40.88 0.28
CA ASP A 55 8.63 42.00 -0.50
C ASP A 55 8.84 43.21 0.39
N PHE A 56 10.06 43.48 0.77
CA PHE A 56 10.42 44.61 1.61
C PHE A 56 10.43 45.96 0.87
N SER A 57 10.33 45.98 -0.46
CA SER A 57 10.26 47.22 -1.24
C SER A 57 8.86 47.81 -1.35
N VAL A 58 7.83 47.02 -0.99
CA VAL A 58 6.43 47.43 -1.09
C VAL A 58 6.10 48.51 -0.06
N CYS A 59 5.57 49.63 -0.51
CA CYS A 59 5.00 50.71 0.32
C CYS A 59 5.85 51.07 1.56
N ARG A 60 7.11 51.42 1.35
CA ARG A 60 8.13 51.59 2.41
C ARG A 60 7.65 52.45 3.58
N GLN A 61 6.96 53.53 3.30
CA GLN A 61 6.49 54.48 4.31
C GLN A 61 5.43 53.85 5.27
N PHE A 62 4.47 53.10 4.75
CA PHE A 62 3.52 52.36 5.59
C PHE A 62 4.14 51.18 6.30
N ARG A 63 5.04 50.48 5.63
CA ARG A 63 5.64 49.29 6.15
C ARG A 63 6.64 49.59 7.28
N ASP A 64 7.38 50.66 7.20
CA ASP A 64 8.40 50.96 8.20
C ASP A 64 7.78 51.14 9.59
N THR A 65 6.72 51.89 9.75
CA THR A 65 6.00 52.02 11.02
C THR A 65 5.36 50.70 11.44
N MET A 66 4.56 50.11 10.56
CA MET A 66 3.84 48.85 10.84
C MET A 66 4.81 47.68 11.08
N TRP A 67 5.97 47.64 10.38
CA TRP A 67 7.00 46.62 10.54
C TRP A 67 7.66 46.74 11.91
N HIS A 68 8.16 47.92 12.28
CA HIS A 68 8.83 48.11 13.55
C HIS A 68 7.94 47.88 14.76
N GLU A 69 6.68 48.30 14.72
CA GLU A 69 5.71 48.11 15.81
C GLU A 69 5.35 46.62 16.03
N ASN A 70 5.46 45.79 15.00
CA ASN A 70 5.04 44.39 15.06
C ASN A 70 6.20 43.40 14.93
N PHE A 71 7.44 43.85 14.78
CA PHE A 71 8.60 43.00 14.49
C PHE A 71 8.82 41.91 15.54
N ASP A 72 8.72 42.26 16.82
CA ASP A 72 8.85 41.29 17.92
C ASP A 72 7.72 40.25 17.92
N LYS A 73 6.47 40.70 17.71
CA LYS A 73 5.33 39.83 17.61
C LYS A 73 5.42 38.84 16.43
N ILE A 74 6.00 39.28 15.31
CA ILE A 74 6.28 38.42 14.15
C ILE A 74 7.35 37.38 14.51
N CYS A 75 8.45 37.79 15.13
CA CYS A 75 9.53 36.87 15.51
C CYS A 75 9.08 35.81 16.51
N GLU A 76 8.33 36.21 17.54
CA GLU A 76 7.72 35.29 18.52
C GLU A 76 6.66 34.38 17.88
N GLY A 77 5.83 34.93 17.00
CA GLY A 77 4.82 34.17 16.26
C GLY A 77 5.45 33.11 15.35
N LEU A 78 6.50 33.46 14.62
CA LEU A 78 7.25 32.51 13.80
C LEU A 78 7.97 31.45 14.64
N HIS A 79 8.50 31.80 15.82
CA HIS A 79 9.09 30.82 16.73
C HIS A 79 8.07 29.80 17.22
N ARG A 80 6.85 30.27 17.59
CA ARG A 80 5.74 29.34 17.97
C ARG A 80 5.35 28.37 16.86
N ILE A 81 5.35 28.84 15.60
CA ILE A 81 5.04 28.00 14.43
C ILE A 81 6.22 27.08 14.11
N PHE A 82 7.46 27.55 14.26
CA PHE A 82 8.70 26.84 13.95
C PHE A 82 9.64 26.72 15.17
N PRO A 83 9.34 25.86 16.14
CA PRO A 83 10.05 25.78 17.44
C PRO A 83 11.55 25.43 17.33
N LYS A 84 11.94 24.84 16.19
CA LYS A 84 13.35 24.48 15.92
C LYS A 84 14.25 25.69 15.65
N ARG A 85 13.68 26.89 15.51
CA ARG A 85 14.41 28.16 15.28
C ARG A 85 14.26 29.05 16.49
N THR A 86 15.35 29.62 16.96
CA THR A 86 15.29 30.61 18.06
C THR A 86 14.76 31.94 17.56
N VAL A 87 14.17 32.73 18.46
CA VAL A 87 13.64 34.07 18.16
C VAL A 87 14.76 34.98 17.60
N GLU A 88 15.98 34.86 18.14
CA GLU A 88 17.17 35.63 17.71
C GLU A 88 17.54 35.28 16.26
N SER A 89 17.59 33.99 15.91
CA SER A 89 17.89 33.54 14.55
C SER A 89 16.83 33.99 13.53
N ILE A 90 15.56 34.05 13.93
CA ILE A 90 14.46 34.56 13.09
C ILE A 90 14.62 36.07 12.91
N ARG A 91 14.92 36.80 14.00
CA ARG A 91 15.14 38.25 14.02
C ARG A 91 16.27 38.65 13.08
N GLU A 92 17.42 38.03 13.21
CA GLU A 92 18.60 38.30 12.35
C GLU A 92 18.26 38.02 10.86
N HIS A 93 17.57 36.91 10.61
CA HIS A 93 17.18 36.53 9.25
C HIS A 93 16.26 37.55 8.60
N LEU A 94 15.21 38.01 9.29
CA LEU A 94 14.25 38.97 8.75
C LEU A 94 14.87 40.36 8.65
N GLN A 95 15.65 40.79 9.67
CA GLN A 95 16.35 42.07 9.64
C GLN A 95 17.30 42.19 8.44
N LYS A 96 18.06 41.14 8.15
CA LYS A 96 18.96 41.09 6.98
C LYS A 96 18.20 41.24 5.65
N GLY A 97 16.97 40.73 5.57
CA GLY A 97 16.11 40.90 4.39
C GLY A 97 15.60 42.34 4.26
N TYR A 98 15.19 42.92 5.40
CA TYR A 98 14.73 44.29 5.50
C TYR A 98 15.83 45.29 5.10
N ASP A 99 17.06 45.16 5.66
CA ASP A 99 18.20 46.02 5.37
C ASP A 99 18.57 46.00 3.87
N LYS A 100 18.49 44.85 3.26
CA LYS A 100 18.71 44.67 1.82
C LYS A 100 17.57 45.19 0.93
N ASN A 101 16.48 45.65 1.52
CA ASN A 101 15.25 46.03 0.80
C ASN A 101 14.85 45.01 -0.29
N SER A 102 14.90 43.72 0.07
CA SER A 102 14.70 42.61 -0.87
C SER A 102 13.27 42.52 -1.36
N LYS A 103 13.06 42.40 -2.68
CA LYS A 103 11.74 42.24 -3.29
C LYS A 103 11.16 40.83 -3.15
N SER A 104 11.98 39.89 -2.70
CA SER A 104 11.53 38.47 -2.58
C SER A 104 12.42 37.77 -1.55
N TRP A 105 12.18 38.04 -0.27
CA TRP A 105 12.91 37.46 0.85
C TRP A 105 12.11 36.28 1.43
N PRO A 106 12.69 35.07 1.54
CA PRO A 106 11.99 33.96 2.17
C PRO A 106 11.80 34.23 3.66
N ILE A 107 10.56 34.17 4.13
CA ILE A 107 10.23 34.29 5.56
C ILE A 107 10.79 33.08 6.31
N VAL A 108 10.66 31.90 5.72
CA VAL A 108 11.21 30.64 6.20
C VAL A 108 12.00 29.99 5.06
N LYS A 109 13.15 29.41 5.36
CA LYS A 109 13.90 28.63 4.38
C LYS A 109 13.19 27.31 4.11
N GLY A 110 12.82 27.06 2.85
CA GLY A 110 12.12 25.86 2.42
C GLY A 110 10.62 26.08 2.27
N ARG A 111 9.90 24.98 2.13
CA ARG A 111 8.45 24.96 1.98
C ARG A 111 7.77 24.66 3.30
N VAL A 112 6.59 25.21 3.49
CA VAL A 112 5.75 25.03 4.67
C VAL A 112 4.46 24.31 4.31
N THR A 113 3.86 23.62 5.27
CA THR A 113 2.57 22.94 5.13
C THR A 113 1.41 23.95 5.07
N PHE A 114 0.20 23.48 4.75
CA PHE A 114 -0.99 24.34 4.73
C PHE A 114 -1.28 24.98 6.10
N ASP A 115 -1.15 24.20 7.18
CA ASP A 115 -1.41 24.70 8.54
C ASP A 115 -0.37 25.76 8.95
N GLU A 116 0.90 25.49 8.69
CA GLU A 116 1.99 26.45 8.91
C GLU A 116 1.82 27.72 8.06
N PHE A 117 1.45 27.58 6.79
CA PHE A 117 1.15 28.70 5.90
C PHE A 117 0.00 29.55 6.43
N THR A 118 -1.09 28.93 6.87
CA THR A 118 -2.25 29.61 7.43
C THR A 118 -1.88 30.36 8.70
N ALA A 119 -1.12 29.73 9.59
CA ALA A 119 -0.62 30.36 10.81
C ALA A 119 0.32 31.55 10.51
N VAL A 120 1.27 31.38 9.57
CA VAL A 120 2.15 32.49 9.15
C VAL A 120 1.36 33.66 8.56
N LYS A 121 0.37 33.37 7.70
CA LYS A 121 -0.46 34.40 7.06
C LYS A 121 -1.30 35.21 8.07
N GLN A 122 -1.61 34.65 9.23
CA GLN A 122 -2.35 35.34 10.29
C GLN A 122 -1.50 36.28 11.12
N LEU A 123 -0.16 36.22 11.02
CA LEU A 123 0.72 37.10 11.77
C LEU A 123 0.56 38.56 11.35
N PRO A 124 0.83 39.52 12.26
CA PRO A 124 0.82 40.94 11.94
C PRO A 124 1.67 41.24 10.70
N VAL A 125 1.28 42.21 9.90
CA VAL A 125 1.88 42.56 8.60
C VAL A 125 1.58 41.55 7.51
N PHE A 126 1.74 40.23 7.76
CA PHE A 126 1.51 39.18 6.77
C PHE A 126 0.01 38.96 6.48
N ASN A 127 -0.87 39.36 7.40
CA ASN A 127 -2.32 39.34 7.22
C ASN A 127 -2.86 40.51 6.37
N GLN A 128 -1.98 41.45 6.00
CA GLN A 128 -2.35 42.58 5.15
C GLN A 128 -2.34 42.20 3.67
N PRO A 129 -3.08 42.90 2.79
CA PRO A 129 -2.97 42.72 1.35
C PRO A 129 -1.50 42.85 0.88
N ALA A 130 -1.13 42.09 -0.15
CA ALA A 130 0.27 42.02 -0.64
C ALA A 130 0.87 43.41 -0.98
N TYR A 131 0.04 44.32 -1.53
CA TYR A 131 0.49 45.68 -1.85
C TYR A 131 0.73 46.55 -0.60
N ARG A 132 0.33 46.12 0.59
CA ARG A 132 0.51 46.85 1.86
C ARG A 132 1.48 46.11 2.79
N GLY A 133 1.31 44.80 2.98
CA GLY A 133 2.14 43.99 3.87
C GLY A 133 3.32 43.30 3.19
N GLY A 134 3.35 43.25 1.85
CA GLY A 134 4.43 42.63 1.09
C GLY A 134 4.44 41.09 1.13
N PHE A 135 3.47 40.46 1.81
CA PHE A 135 3.43 39.00 1.91
C PHE A 135 3.04 38.35 0.58
N ASN A 136 3.88 37.46 0.10
CA ASN A 136 3.67 36.70 -1.13
C ASN A 136 3.95 35.21 -0.89
N PHE A 137 3.32 34.36 -1.66
CA PHE A 137 3.54 32.92 -1.60
C PHE A 137 3.46 32.27 -2.98
N THR A 138 4.11 31.13 -3.09
CA THR A 138 4.03 30.25 -4.26
C THR A 138 3.57 28.88 -3.79
N VAL A 139 2.55 28.33 -4.45
CA VAL A 139 2.04 26.99 -4.15
C VAL A 139 2.77 25.96 -4.97
N PHE A 140 3.22 24.90 -4.32
CA PHE A 140 3.81 23.71 -4.94
C PHE A 140 2.97 22.50 -4.62
N SER A 141 2.73 21.66 -5.59
CA SER A 141 2.10 20.35 -5.39
C SER A 141 3.20 19.31 -5.16
N THR A 142 3.29 18.78 -3.95
CA THR A 142 4.36 17.85 -3.57
C THR A 142 3.76 16.49 -3.24
N ARG A 143 4.34 15.43 -3.83
CA ARG A 143 3.93 14.04 -3.56
C ARG A 143 4.31 13.64 -2.13
N LYS A 144 3.35 13.28 -1.32
CA LYS A 144 3.53 12.88 0.09
C LYS A 144 2.89 11.53 0.37
N LYS A 145 3.43 10.84 1.36
CA LYS A 145 2.90 9.60 1.93
C LYS A 145 2.50 9.89 3.39
N PRO A 146 1.21 10.07 3.70
CA PRO A 146 0.75 10.44 5.05
C PRO A 146 1.16 9.42 6.12
N PHE A 147 1.24 8.13 5.75
CA PHE A 147 1.68 7.05 6.66
C PHE A 147 3.21 6.82 6.65
N GLY A 148 3.99 7.79 6.16
CA GLY A 148 5.45 7.73 6.18
C GLY A 148 6.03 6.59 5.34
N SER A 149 6.78 5.68 5.99
CA SER A 149 7.44 4.55 5.32
C SER A 149 6.55 3.33 5.10
N LEU A 150 5.29 3.35 5.56
CA LEU A 150 4.37 2.22 5.47
C LEU A 150 4.18 1.76 4.03
N ALA A 151 4.48 0.48 3.74
CA ALA A 151 4.42 -0.12 2.41
C ALA A 151 5.19 0.67 1.33
N ALA A 152 6.29 1.34 1.71
CA ALA A 152 6.98 2.31 0.86
C ALA A 152 7.46 1.71 -0.47
N ARG A 153 7.93 0.45 -0.47
CA ARG A 153 8.40 -0.24 -1.68
C ARG A 153 7.28 -0.78 -2.53
N THR A 154 6.13 -1.12 -1.93
CA THR A 154 4.92 -1.51 -2.65
C THR A 154 4.29 -0.31 -3.35
N ILE A 155 4.08 0.78 -2.63
CA ILE A 155 3.54 2.03 -3.19
C ILE A 155 4.50 2.59 -4.24
N GLY A 156 5.78 2.69 -3.91
CA GLY A 156 6.82 3.24 -4.78
C GLY A 156 7.08 4.72 -4.55
N ASP A 157 8.05 5.25 -5.30
CA ASP A 157 8.51 6.63 -5.22
C ASP A 157 8.57 7.30 -6.58
N LEU A 158 8.57 8.63 -6.55
CA LEU A 158 8.94 9.46 -7.69
C LEU A 158 10.40 9.92 -7.55
N VAL A 159 11.03 10.22 -8.70
CA VAL A 159 12.34 10.87 -8.72
C VAL A 159 12.17 12.33 -8.33
N THR A 160 12.88 12.77 -7.30
CA THR A 160 12.67 14.08 -6.65
C THR A 160 12.85 15.29 -7.58
N TRP A 161 13.73 15.21 -8.58
CA TRP A 161 14.05 16.36 -9.44
C TRP A 161 13.15 16.49 -10.67
N ASN A 162 12.52 15.42 -11.15
CA ASN A 162 11.69 15.46 -12.37
C ASN A 162 10.29 14.83 -12.23
N GLY A 163 9.94 14.30 -11.02
CA GLY A 163 8.65 13.67 -10.75
C GLY A 163 8.38 12.37 -11.52
N GLN A 164 9.39 11.79 -12.20
CA GLN A 164 9.21 10.52 -12.91
C GLN A 164 9.05 9.35 -11.94
N PRO A 165 8.22 8.36 -12.26
CA PRO A 165 8.01 7.21 -11.38
C PRO A 165 9.28 6.34 -11.33
N LYS A 166 9.71 6.00 -10.10
CA LYS A 166 10.96 5.26 -9.85
C LYS A 166 10.72 3.75 -9.72
N ASN A 167 9.73 3.36 -8.96
CA ASN A 167 9.43 1.96 -8.63
C ASN A 167 7.99 1.78 -8.12
N GLY A 168 7.62 0.56 -7.75
CA GLY A 168 6.35 0.22 -7.11
C GLY A 168 5.12 0.45 -7.98
N LEU A 169 3.97 0.61 -7.32
CA LEU A 169 2.70 0.90 -8.00
C LEU A 169 2.71 2.27 -8.70
N GLU A 170 3.44 3.25 -8.14
CA GLU A 170 3.69 4.54 -8.80
C GLU A 170 4.24 4.37 -10.22
N GLN A 171 5.16 3.40 -10.41
CA GLN A 171 5.76 3.15 -11.71
C GLN A 171 4.87 2.28 -12.62
N TRP A 172 4.23 1.26 -12.08
CA TRP A 172 3.43 0.34 -12.90
C TRP A 172 2.14 0.98 -13.40
N PHE A 173 1.49 1.78 -12.55
CA PHE A 173 0.24 2.46 -12.87
C PHE A 173 0.43 3.91 -13.31
N ASP A 174 1.63 4.30 -13.72
CA ASP A 174 1.94 5.68 -14.12
C ASP A 174 1.03 6.20 -15.23
N SER A 175 0.65 5.35 -16.20
CA SER A 175 -0.25 5.73 -17.30
C SER A 175 -1.62 6.22 -16.82
N TYR A 176 -2.10 5.73 -15.68
CA TYR A 176 -3.35 6.20 -15.06
C TYR A 176 -3.11 7.40 -14.16
N LEU A 177 -2.02 7.37 -13.39
CA LEU A 177 -1.74 8.37 -12.36
C LEU A 177 -1.28 9.72 -12.93
N ARG A 178 -0.49 9.76 -14.01
CA ARG A 178 0.21 10.98 -14.47
C ARG A 178 -0.67 12.04 -15.13
N GLY A 179 -1.88 11.69 -15.60
CA GLY A 179 -2.76 12.59 -16.36
C GLY A 179 -2.20 13.00 -17.72
N THR A 180 -2.82 14.01 -18.32
CA THR A 180 -2.40 14.55 -19.63
C THR A 180 -2.15 16.06 -19.51
N PRO A 181 -0.95 16.56 -19.90
CA PRO A 181 -0.66 17.99 -19.82
C PRO A 181 -1.57 18.83 -20.72
N GLY A 182 -1.96 19.99 -20.19
CA GLY A 182 -2.55 21.07 -20.97
C GLY A 182 -1.50 21.96 -21.62
N MET A 183 -1.94 23.03 -22.27
CA MET A 183 -1.09 23.99 -22.94
C MET A 183 -1.57 25.41 -22.68
N LYS A 184 -0.64 26.32 -22.36
CA LYS A 184 -0.91 27.76 -22.29
C LYS A 184 0.09 28.52 -23.17
N SER A 185 -0.41 29.51 -23.89
CA SER A 185 0.41 30.48 -24.61
C SER A 185 0.60 31.74 -23.75
N ILE A 186 1.77 32.31 -23.80
CA ILE A 186 2.12 33.54 -23.08
C ILE A 186 2.31 34.65 -24.10
N HIS A 187 1.41 35.62 -24.06
CA HIS A 187 1.45 36.82 -24.90
C HIS A 187 1.92 38.02 -24.06
N LYS A 188 2.83 38.80 -24.62
CA LYS A 188 3.26 40.06 -24.00
C LYS A 188 2.39 41.20 -24.50
N VAL A 189 1.50 41.74 -23.68
CA VAL A 189 0.65 42.88 -23.99
C VAL A 189 0.98 44.02 -23.02
N LEU A 190 1.32 45.19 -23.56
CA LEU A 190 1.64 46.39 -22.75
C LEU A 190 2.61 46.11 -21.56
N ASN A 191 3.73 45.44 -21.85
CA ASN A 191 4.72 44.99 -20.84
C ASN A 191 4.24 44.00 -19.77
N LYS A 192 3.01 43.49 -19.86
CA LYS A 192 2.49 42.41 -19.01
C LYS A 192 2.45 41.10 -19.78
N ASN A 193 2.82 40.01 -19.13
CA ASN A 193 2.67 38.66 -19.67
C ASN A 193 1.24 38.18 -19.37
N ILE A 194 0.42 38.00 -20.39
CA ILE A 194 -0.93 37.42 -20.28
C ILE A 194 -0.84 35.97 -20.73
N ALA A 195 -1.23 35.05 -19.84
CA ALA A 195 -1.33 33.63 -20.17
C ALA A 195 -2.74 33.31 -20.65
N GLN A 196 -2.85 32.71 -21.83
CA GLN A 196 -4.10 32.19 -22.38
C GLN A 196 -4.01 30.67 -22.38
N VAL A 197 -4.97 30.00 -21.76
CA VAL A 197 -5.06 28.53 -21.79
C VAL A 197 -5.62 28.10 -23.13
N GLU A 198 -4.85 27.33 -23.87
CA GLU A 198 -5.26 26.77 -25.18
C GLU A 198 -5.86 25.35 -25.01
N LYS A 199 -5.36 24.60 -24.05
CA LYS A 199 -5.82 23.27 -23.71
C LYS A 199 -5.72 23.07 -22.21
N GLU A 200 -6.84 22.72 -21.57
CA GLU A 200 -6.85 22.39 -20.16
C GLU A 200 -6.12 21.07 -19.89
N PRO A 201 -5.39 20.94 -18.77
CA PRO A 201 -4.83 19.68 -18.36
C PRO A 201 -5.93 18.70 -17.94
N VAL A 202 -5.70 17.42 -18.18
CA VAL A 202 -6.56 16.35 -17.66
C VAL A 202 -5.83 15.69 -16.50
N ASN A 203 -6.36 15.82 -15.29
CA ASN A 203 -5.78 15.22 -14.09
C ASN A 203 -5.71 13.70 -14.19
N GLY A 204 -4.76 13.11 -13.47
CA GLY A 204 -4.63 11.67 -13.37
C GLY A 204 -5.79 11.04 -12.61
N SER A 205 -5.97 9.73 -12.80
CA SER A 205 -6.96 8.92 -12.09
C SER A 205 -6.35 8.34 -10.82
N ASP A 206 -7.15 8.18 -9.79
CA ASP A 206 -6.77 7.55 -8.54
C ASP A 206 -6.73 6.02 -8.70
N ILE A 207 -5.86 5.36 -7.95
CA ILE A 207 -5.86 3.89 -7.84
C ILE A 207 -6.23 3.47 -6.42
N VAL A 208 -7.17 2.53 -6.32
CA VAL A 208 -7.56 1.90 -5.05
C VAL A 208 -6.80 0.58 -4.94
N THR A 209 -5.92 0.49 -3.96
CA THR A 209 -5.13 -0.72 -3.72
C THR A 209 -5.89 -1.75 -2.91
N THR A 210 -5.30 -2.93 -2.76
CA THR A 210 -5.80 -3.98 -1.86
C THR A 210 -5.23 -3.86 -0.45
N ILE A 211 -4.23 -2.98 -0.25
CA ILE A 211 -3.53 -2.80 1.02
C ILE A 211 -4.49 -2.32 2.10
N ASP A 212 -4.48 -3.02 3.22
CA ASP A 212 -5.15 -2.62 4.46
C ASP A 212 -4.13 -1.99 5.39
N VAL A 213 -4.35 -0.72 5.75
CA VAL A 213 -3.39 0.05 6.58
C VAL A 213 -3.19 -0.58 7.94
N GLY A 214 -4.26 -1.12 8.56
CA GLY A 214 -4.17 -1.76 9.87
C GLY A 214 -3.40 -3.08 9.83
N MET A 215 -3.64 -3.92 8.83
CA MET A 215 -2.92 -5.18 8.64
C MET A 215 -1.45 -4.93 8.26
N GLN A 216 -1.18 -3.91 7.45
CA GLN A 216 0.17 -3.53 7.07
C GLN A 216 0.99 -3.06 8.29
N ASP A 217 0.44 -2.14 9.10
CA ASP A 217 1.09 -1.62 10.30
C ASP A 217 1.31 -2.72 11.36
N LEU A 218 0.31 -3.57 11.57
CA LEU A 218 0.42 -4.72 12.46
C LEU A 218 1.55 -5.67 12.03
N SER A 219 1.60 -5.99 10.72
CA SER A 219 2.61 -6.90 10.16
C SER A 219 4.02 -6.31 10.25
N GLU A 220 4.15 -5.00 10.01
CA GLU A 220 5.41 -4.28 10.13
C GLU A 220 5.93 -4.29 11.56
N ARG A 221 5.09 -3.94 12.53
CA ARG A 221 5.47 -3.94 13.95
C ARG A 221 5.89 -5.32 14.44
N ALA A 222 5.10 -6.35 14.15
CA ALA A 222 5.40 -7.72 14.55
C ALA A 222 6.73 -8.21 13.96
N LEU A 223 6.99 -7.90 12.69
CA LEU A 223 8.23 -8.28 12.01
C LEU A 223 9.45 -7.52 12.57
N VAL A 224 9.35 -6.20 12.72
CA VAL A 224 10.46 -5.34 13.19
C VAL A 224 10.84 -5.68 14.63
N GLU A 225 9.87 -5.94 15.50
CA GLU A 225 10.10 -6.39 16.86
C GLU A 225 10.97 -7.66 16.89
N LYS A 226 10.61 -8.67 16.10
CA LYS A 226 11.38 -9.92 15.99
C LYS A 226 12.75 -9.71 15.35
N LEU A 227 12.85 -8.88 14.32
CA LEU A 227 14.13 -8.55 13.68
C LEU A 227 15.12 -7.93 14.66
N LYS A 228 14.64 -7.02 15.54
CA LYS A 228 15.46 -6.43 16.60
C LYS A 228 15.90 -7.47 17.63
N GLU A 229 14.96 -8.32 18.08
CA GLU A 229 15.22 -9.37 19.07
C GLU A 229 16.33 -10.34 18.62
N ILE A 230 16.30 -10.79 17.35
CA ILE A 230 17.23 -11.80 16.84
C ILE A 230 18.37 -11.23 16.00
N ASN A 231 18.51 -9.92 15.92
CA ASN A 231 19.49 -9.24 15.08
C ASN A 231 19.40 -9.64 13.60
N GLY A 232 18.17 -9.77 13.09
CA GLY A 232 17.92 -10.12 11.68
C GLY A 232 18.43 -9.03 10.74
N SER A 233 18.91 -9.42 9.56
CA SER A 233 19.40 -8.47 8.54
C SER A 233 18.32 -8.02 7.57
N VAL A 234 17.45 -8.94 7.17
CA VAL A 234 16.32 -8.69 6.26
C VAL A 234 15.10 -9.43 6.77
N GLY A 235 13.94 -8.81 6.67
CA GLY A 235 12.65 -9.42 7.00
C GLY A 235 11.60 -9.14 5.94
N VAL A 236 10.79 -10.14 5.63
CA VAL A 236 9.63 -10.06 4.75
C VAL A 236 8.42 -10.64 5.46
N ALA A 237 7.29 -9.95 5.41
CA ALA A 237 5.99 -10.48 5.79
C ALA A 237 4.95 -10.11 4.74
N ILE A 238 4.16 -11.10 4.29
CA ILE A 238 3.09 -10.88 3.31
C ILE A 238 1.82 -11.53 3.84
N VAL A 239 0.72 -10.79 3.77
CA VAL A 239 -0.63 -11.28 4.09
C VAL A 239 -1.49 -11.17 2.84
N MET A 240 -2.14 -12.27 2.45
CA MET A 240 -2.98 -12.34 1.27
C MET A 240 -4.34 -12.95 1.60
N GLU A 241 -5.41 -12.36 1.07
CA GLU A 241 -6.76 -12.90 1.20
C GLU A 241 -6.93 -14.13 0.32
N VAL A 242 -7.43 -15.22 0.90
CA VAL A 242 -7.43 -16.54 0.26
C VAL A 242 -8.24 -16.57 -1.03
N LYS A 243 -9.48 -16.07 -1.02
CA LYS A 243 -10.41 -16.17 -2.15
C LYS A 243 -10.07 -15.26 -3.31
N THR A 244 -9.59 -14.05 -3.02
CA THR A 244 -9.42 -12.99 -4.02
C THR A 244 -7.99 -12.83 -4.52
N GLY A 245 -7.01 -13.28 -3.71
CA GLY A 245 -5.61 -13.00 -3.94
C GLY A 245 -5.18 -11.59 -3.54
N ASP A 246 -6.05 -10.82 -2.88
CA ASP A 246 -5.75 -9.46 -2.43
C ASP A 246 -4.58 -9.47 -1.46
N VAL A 247 -3.49 -8.81 -1.81
CA VAL A 247 -2.39 -8.57 -0.90
C VAL A 247 -2.78 -7.45 0.06
N LYS A 248 -3.09 -7.82 1.30
CA LYS A 248 -3.53 -6.90 2.36
C LYS A 248 -2.36 -6.22 3.04
N ALA A 249 -1.22 -6.91 3.13
CA ALA A 249 0.02 -6.36 3.66
C ALA A 249 1.22 -6.96 2.92
N MET A 250 2.22 -6.13 2.66
CA MET A 250 3.51 -6.54 2.12
C MET A 250 4.61 -5.68 2.74
N VAL A 251 5.37 -6.27 3.66
CA VAL A 251 6.40 -5.63 4.46
C VAL A 251 7.76 -6.12 4.02
N ASN A 252 8.69 -5.19 3.82
CA ASN A 252 10.07 -5.48 3.42
C ASN A 252 11.03 -4.65 4.27
N MET A 253 11.67 -5.25 5.27
CA MET A 253 12.53 -4.55 6.20
C MET A 253 13.99 -4.97 6.05
N THR A 254 14.87 -4.00 5.88
CA THR A 254 16.33 -4.19 5.83
C THR A 254 16.97 -3.40 6.94
N LYS A 255 17.88 -4.05 7.69
CA LYS A 255 18.69 -3.41 8.73
C LYS A 255 19.68 -2.44 8.09
N CYS A 256 19.67 -1.17 8.51
CA CYS A 256 20.58 -0.13 8.04
C CYS A 256 21.75 0.12 9.01
N ALA A 257 22.70 0.93 8.59
CA ALA A 257 23.92 1.24 9.37
C ALA A 257 23.63 1.91 10.72
N ASP A 258 22.51 2.64 10.82
CA ASP A 258 22.02 3.28 12.06
C ASP A 258 21.39 2.29 13.06
N GLY A 259 21.34 0.99 12.70
CA GLY A 259 20.72 -0.05 13.50
C GLY A 259 19.20 -0.18 13.35
N ASN A 260 18.55 0.75 12.64
CA ASN A 260 17.13 0.74 12.38
C ASN A 260 16.78 -0.07 11.12
N TYR A 261 15.48 -0.32 10.95
CA TYR A 261 14.94 -1.10 9.83
C TYR A 261 14.10 -0.21 8.93
N TYR A 262 14.38 -0.29 7.62
CA TYR A 262 13.68 0.50 6.60
C TYR A 262 13.33 -0.36 5.37
N GLU A 263 12.30 0.03 4.64
CA GLU A 263 11.99 -0.58 3.34
C GLU A 263 12.95 -0.04 2.25
N ILE A 264 14.02 -0.77 1.97
CA ILE A 264 15.05 -0.42 0.97
C ILE A 264 14.75 -1.06 -0.38
N LYS A 265 14.38 -2.34 -0.38
CA LYS A 265 14.13 -3.17 -1.56
C LYS A 265 12.81 -3.92 -1.39
N ASN A 266 12.15 -4.28 -2.48
CA ASN A 266 10.96 -5.14 -2.45
C ASN A 266 11.36 -6.61 -2.49
N ASP A 267 11.94 -7.11 -1.40
CA ASP A 267 12.47 -8.47 -1.30
C ASP A 267 11.35 -9.54 -1.42
N ALA A 268 10.13 -9.20 -1.04
CA ALA A 268 8.96 -10.06 -1.19
C ALA A 268 8.75 -10.59 -2.62
N VAL A 269 9.10 -9.78 -3.63
CA VAL A 269 8.89 -10.10 -5.06
C VAL A 269 10.19 -10.26 -5.84
N SER A 270 11.34 -9.87 -5.29
CA SER A 270 12.61 -9.84 -6.03
C SER A 270 13.71 -10.71 -5.46
N ASP A 271 13.56 -11.20 -4.21
CA ASP A 271 14.63 -11.96 -3.55
C ASP A 271 14.61 -13.42 -3.97
N LEU A 272 15.64 -13.83 -4.73
CA LEU A 272 15.82 -15.19 -5.23
C LEU A 272 16.62 -15.99 -4.21
N LEU A 273 15.94 -16.60 -3.25
CA LEU A 273 16.52 -17.46 -2.23
C LEU A 273 15.97 -18.89 -2.32
N GLU A 274 16.77 -19.82 -1.84
CA GLU A 274 16.34 -21.19 -1.65
C GLU A 274 15.32 -21.25 -0.49
N PRO A 275 14.06 -21.65 -0.73
CA PRO A 275 12.99 -21.59 0.26
C PRO A 275 13.20 -22.58 1.42
N GLY A 276 13.99 -23.62 1.23
CA GLY A 276 14.20 -24.67 2.21
C GLY A 276 12.92 -25.44 2.54
N SER A 277 12.74 -25.81 3.81
CA SER A 277 11.67 -26.73 4.23
C SER A 277 10.23 -26.27 4.01
N VAL A 278 9.96 -24.99 3.72
CA VAL A 278 8.62 -24.54 3.28
C VAL A 278 8.28 -25.05 1.87
N PHE A 279 9.24 -25.59 1.14
CA PHE A 279 9.03 -26.22 -0.15
C PHE A 279 8.56 -27.69 -0.05
N LYS A 280 8.85 -28.39 1.04
CA LYS A 280 8.55 -29.83 1.22
C LYS A 280 7.07 -30.20 1.00
N PRO A 281 6.08 -29.37 1.41
CA PRO A 281 4.69 -29.64 1.08
C PRO A 281 4.42 -29.72 -0.43
N ALA A 282 5.07 -28.90 -1.26
CA ALA A 282 4.94 -29.00 -2.71
C ALA A 282 5.49 -30.34 -3.23
N SER A 283 6.63 -30.77 -2.72
CA SER A 283 7.23 -32.05 -3.09
C SER A 283 6.34 -33.24 -2.75
N LEU A 284 5.82 -33.30 -1.53
CA LEU A 284 4.95 -34.39 -1.11
C LEU A 284 3.56 -34.30 -1.72
N LEU A 285 3.04 -33.09 -2.02
CA LEU A 285 1.78 -32.92 -2.74
C LEU A 285 1.87 -33.52 -4.15
N VAL A 286 3.00 -33.37 -4.85
CA VAL A 286 3.22 -34.03 -6.14
C VAL A 286 3.16 -35.54 -6.00
N ALA A 287 3.78 -36.13 -4.97
CA ALA A 287 3.79 -37.57 -4.76
C ALA A 287 2.41 -38.12 -4.35
N LEU A 288 1.66 -37.39 -3.54
CA LEU A 288 0.27 -37.73 -3.16
C LEU A 288 -0.67 -37.62 -4.36
N ASP A 289 -0.53 -36.58 -5.17
CA ASP A 289 -1.38 -36.32 -6.34
C ASP A 289 -1.11 -37.34 -7.48
N ASP A 290 0.15 -37.75 -7.65
CA ASP A 290 0.51 -38.84 -8.58
C ASP A 290 0.08 -40.23 -8.07
N GLY A 291 -0.42 -40.34 -6.82
CA GLY A 291 -0.85 -41.59 -6.21
C GLY A 291 0.29 -42.59 -5.96
N VAL A 292 1.55 -42.14 -5.99
CA VAL A 292 2.71 -43.04 -5.74
C VAL A 292 2.92 -43.30 -4.25
N VAL A 293 2.34 -42.49 -3.40
CA VAL A 293 2.29 -42.64 -1.94
C VAL A 293 0.93 -42.16 -1.41
N ASP A 294 0.62 -42.55 -0.17
CA ASP A 294 -0.51 -42.04 0.63
C ASP A 294 -0.04 -41.70 2.05
N THR A 295 -0.95 -41.28 2.91
CA THR A 295 -0.64 -40.87 4.30
C THR A 295 -0.20 -42.04 5.18
N THR A 296 -0.43 -43.30 4.79
CA THR A 296 0.02 -44.51 5.51
C THR A 296 1.44 -44.91 5.15
N TYR A 297 2.00 -44.35 4.04
CA TYR A 297 3.35 -44.68 3.59
C TYR A 297 4.37 -44.35 4.66
N THR A 298 5.26 -45.30 4.91
CA THR A 298 6.37 -45.15 5.88
C THR A 298 7.72 -45.15 5.20
N VAL A 299 8.63 -44.33 5.70
CA VAL A 299 10.02 -44.24 5.22
C VAL A 299 10.97 -44.38 6.39
N ASP A 300 12.04 -45.12 6.17
CA ASP A 300 13.13 -45.24 7.13
C ASP A 300 14.08 -44.03 6.99
N THR A 301 14.32 -43.28 8.05
CA THR A 301 15.26 -42.15 8.10
C THR A 301 16.54 -42.51 8.87
N GLY A 302 16.67 -43.75 9.33
CA GLY A 302 17.78 -44.22 10.10
C GLY A 302 18.08 -43.38 11.33
N CYS A 303 19.35 -43.34 11.70
CA CYS A 303 19.81 -42.52 12.83
C CYS A 303 19.89 -41.00 12.54
N GLY A 304 19.19 -40.52 11.51
CA GLY A 304 19.17 -39.09 11.16
C GLY A 304 20.33 -38.62 10.30
N VAL A 305 21.11 -39.52 9.73
CA VAL A 305 22.15 -39.29 8.71
C VAL A 305 21.98 -40.31 7.60
N TRP A 306 21.87 -39.86 6.36
CA TRP A 306 21.70 -40.74 5.20
C TRP A 306 22.61 -40.31 4.07
N ASP A 307 23.24 -41.30 3.43
CA ASP A 307 24.03 -41.04 2.23
C ASP A 307 23.10 -40.92 1.01
N MET A 308 23.19 -39.79 0.31
CA MET A 308 22.50 -39.50 -0.92
C MET A 308 23.52 -39.23 -2.02
N TYR A 309 23.91 -40.30 -2.72
CA TYR A 309 24.89 -40.21 -3.83
C TYR A 309 26.24 -39.62 -3.42
N GLY A 310 26.76 -40.03 -2.28
CA GLY A 310 28.06 -39.58 -1.72
C GLY A 310 27.96 -38.27 -0.90
N ALA A 311 26.80 -37.65 -0.82
CA ALA A 311 26.56 -36.49 0.05
C ALA A 311 25.70 -36.86 1.26
N LYS A 312 26.14 -36.50 2.47
CA LYS A 312 25.43 -36.82 3.71
C LYS A 312 24.30 -35.85 3.96
N MET A 313 23.07 -36.31 3.82
CA MET A 313 21.87 -35.58 4.27
C MET A 313 21.59 -35.81 5.73
N LYS A 314 21.21 -34.77 6.47
CA LYS A 314 20.97 -34.84 7.92
C LYS A 314 19.60 -34.32 8.30
N ASP A 315 18.93 -35.01 9.22
CA ASP A 315 17.81 -34.49 9.96
C ASP A 315 18.28 -33.66 11.17
N HIS A 316 17.49 -32.72 11.65
CA HIS A 316 17.91 -31.80 12.72
C HIS A 316 18.18 -32.49 14.06
N ASN A 317 17.66 -33.73 14.27
CA ASN A 317 17.86 -34.54 15.48
C ASN A 317 18.91 -35.64 15.33
N TRP A 318 19.74 -35.57 14.28
CA TRP A 318 20.75 -36.60 13.98
C TRP A 318 21.66 -36.91 15.17
N ALA A 319 22.02 -35.90 15.98
CA ALA A 319 22.86 -36.11 17.17
C ALA A 319 22.12 -36.81 18.34
N ARG A 320 20.78 -36.98 18.20
CA ARG A 320 19.90 -37.62 19.20
C ARG A 320 19.31 -38.95 18.70
N GLY A 321 19.94 -39.58 17.69
CA GLY A 321 19.56 -40.89 17.18
C GLY A 321 18.53 -40.90 16.04
N GLY A 322 18.18 -39.73 15.46
CA GLY A 322 17.30 -39.66 14.30
C GLY A 322 15.83 -40.00 14.63
N TYR A 323 15.04 -40.22 13.57
CA TYR A 323 13.61 -40.55 13.69
C TYR A 323 13.27 -42.00 13.38
N GLN A 324 14.23 -42.79 12.93
CA GLN A 324 14.03 -44.18 12.49
C GLN A 324 12.96 -44.25 11.37
N ARG A 325 11.99 -45.13 11.50
CA ARG A 325 10.90 -45.30 10.54
C ARG A 325 9.71 -44.38 10.90
N ILE A 326 9.33 -43.48 10.01
CA ILE A 326 8.24 -42.54 10.21
C ILE A 326 7.25 -42.53 9.04
N SER A 327 6.03 -42.15 9.28
CA SER A 327 5.00 -41.97 8.25
C SER A 327 5.23 -40.70 7.43
N LEU A 328 4.63 -40.63 6.23
CA LEU A 328 4.68 -39.45 5.37
C LEU A 328 4.17 -38.16 6.08
N PRO A 329 3.03 -38.14 6.80
CA PRO A 329 2.65 -36.98 7.59
C PRO A 329 3.72 -36.56 8.61
N LYS A 330 4.30 -37.57 9.30
CA LYS A 330 5.35 -37.32 10.29
C LYS A 330 6.60 -36.67 9.69
N CYS A 331 6.91 -36.96 8.42
CA CYS A 331 8.03 -36.31 7.71
C CYS A 331 7.85 -34.78 7.66
N LEU A 332 6.62 -34.28 7.47
CA LEU A 332 6.34 -32.83 7.47
C LEU A 332 6.23 -32.25 8.89
N GLU A 333 5.60 -32.97 9.83
CA GLU A 333 5.46 -32.55 11.22
C GLU A 333 6.80 -32.28 11.91
N VAL A 334 7.78 -33.17 11.69
CA VAL A 334 9.14 -33.05 12.21
C VAL A 334 10.11 -32.44 11.20
N SER A 335 9.64 -32.07 10.02
CA SER A 335 10.44 -31.50 8.94
C SER A 335 11.67 -32.36 8.55
N SER A 336 11.52 -33.67 8.50
CA SER A 336 12.62 -34.58 8.12
C SER A 336 13.09 -34.29 6.70
N ASN A 337 14.38 -34.02 6.53
CA ASN A 337 15.04 -33.91 5.22
C ASN A 337 15.13 -35.26 4.55
N ILE A 338 15.59 -36.27 5.32
CA ILE A 338 15.80 -37.63 4.84
C ILE A 338 14.47 -38.24 4.40
N GLY A 339 13.42 -38.09 5.22
CA GLY A 339 12.13 -38.68 4.90
C GLY A 339 11.56 -38.16 3.58
N VAL A 340 11.53 -36.84 3.37
CA VAL A 340 11.02 -36.24 2.14
C VAL A 340 11.91 -36.61 0.94
N SER A 341 13.23 -36.45 1.06
CA SER A 341 14.15 -36.72 -0.06
C SER A 341 14.15 -38.18 -0.48
N ARG A 342 14.09 -39.12 0.45
CA ARG A 342 14.00 -40.55 0.12
C ARG A 342 12.70 -40.95 -0.58
N ILE A 343 11.58 -40.36 -0.18
CA ILE A 343 10.31 -40.57 -0.87
C ILE A 343 10.43 -40.09 -2.32
N ILE A 344 10.86 -38.84 -2.53
CA ILE A 344 10.95 -38.27 -3.87
C ILE A 344 11.99 -38.99 -4.73
N ASP A 345 13.17 -39.30 -4.19
CA ASP A 345 14.22 -40.03 -4.90
C ASP A 345 13.74 -41.42 -5.34
N ARG A 346 13.07 -42.16 -4.46
CA ARG A 346 12.55 -43.49 -4.77
C ARG A 346 11.63 -43.53 -5.98
N PHE A 347 10.75 -42.55 -6.11
CA PHE A 347 9.70 -42.60 -7.15
C PHE A 347 10.05 -41.75 -8.39
N TYR A 348 10.99 -40.83 -8.31
CA TYR A 348 11.27 -39.89 -9.41
C TYR A 348 12.73 -39.89 -9.89
N SER A 349 13.68 -40.60 -9.25
CA SER A 349 15.08 -40.58 -9.65
C SER A 349 15.32 -41.07 -11.09
N LYS A 350 14.50 -42.02 -11.57
CA LYS A 350 14.58 -42.53 -12.94
C LYS A 350 13.97 -41.57 -13.98
N ASN A 351 13.06 -40.68 -13.56
CA ASN A 351 12.40 -39.71 -14.43
C ASN A 351 12.18 -38.38 -13.66
N PRO A 352 13.24 -37.61 -13.44
CA PRO A 352 13.13 -36.36 -12.68
C PRO A 352 12.30 -35.27 -13.38
N GLU A 353 12.14 -35.36 -14.73
CA GLU A 353 11.25 -34.48 -15.49
C GLU A 353 9.82 -34.57 -14.98
N LYS A 354 9.35 -35.77 -14.62
CA LYS A 354 8.01 -35.99 -14.07
C LYS A 354 7.81 -35.21 -12.76
N PHE A 355 8.82 -35.22 -11.88
CA PHE A 355 8.76 -34.45 -10.63
C PHE A 355 8.71 -32.94 -10.89
N VAL A 356 9.57 -32.42 -11.78
CA VAL A 356 9.59 -30.99 -12.11
C VAL A 356 8.28 -30.55 -12.78
N GLN A 357 7.71 -31.39 -13.66
CA GLN A 357 6.38 -31.14 -14.23
C GLN A 357 5.30 -31.17 -13.15
N GLY A 358 5.39 -32.08 -12.19
CA GLY A 358 4.53 -32.13 -11.01
C GLY A 358 4.59 -30.84 -10.19
N LEU A 359 5.79 -30.31 -9.92
CA LEU A 359 5.96 -29.02 -9.24
C LEU A 359 5.28 -27.87 -9.98
N LYS A 360 5.40 -27.82 -11.31
CA LYS A 360 4.69 -26.82 -12.13
C LYS A 360 3.16 -27.04 -12.10
N ARG A 361 2.72 -28.30 -12.07
CA ARG A 361 1.28 -28.64 -11.97
C ARG A 361 0.68 -28.14 -10.66
N VAL A 362 1.37 -28.33 -9.53
CA VAL A 362 0.90 -27.84 -8.23
C VAL A 362 1.10 -26.33 -8.06
N GLY A 363 1.55 -25.61 -9.09
CA GLY A 363 1.63 -24.15 -9.12
C GLY A 363 2.99 -23.56 -8.73
N MET A 364 3.99 -24.40 -8.43
CA MET A 364 5.33 -23.87 -8.15
C MET A 364 5.98 -23.34 -9.43
N GLY A 365 6.42 -22.09 -9.39
CA GLY A 365 7.17 -21.46 -10.48
C GLY A 365 6.34 -20.97 -11.67
N ILE A 366 5.03 -20.97 -11.61
CA ILE A 366 4.18 -20.33 -12.64
C ILE A 366 4.29 -18.80 -12.55
N ASP A 367 4.14 -18.11 -13.67
CA ASP A 367 4.16 -16.65 -13.69
C ASP A 367 2.93 -16.08 -12.96
N LEU A 368 3.17 -15.27 -11.94
CA LEU A 368 2.11 -14.66 -11.13
C LEU A 368 1.60 -13.32 -11.69
N GLY A 369 2.20 -12.77 -12.75
CA GLY A 369 1.79 -11.51 -13.35
C GLY A 369 1.95 -10.30 -12.42
N LEU A 370 3.03 -10.23 -11.64
CA LEU A 370 3.23 -9.21 -10.61
C LEU A 370 3.40 -7.80 -11.20
N PRO A 371 2.72 -6.78 -10.66
CA PRO A 371 2.76 -5.41 -11.18
C PRO A 371 3.97 -4.61 -10.64
N PHE A 372 5.17 -5.17 -10.78
CA PHE A 372 6.40 -4.52 -10.35
C PHE A 372 7.51 -4.74 -11.37
N LYS A 373 8.13 -3.64 -11.83
CA LYS A 373 9.36 -3.74 -12.59
C LYS A 373 10.47 -4.28 -11.69
N GLY A 374 11.19 -5.31 -12.15
CA GLY A 374 12.23 -5.97 -11.36
C GLY A 374 11.71 -7.07 -10.43
N ALA A 375 10.43 -7.44 -10.48
CA ALA A 375 9.96 -8.68 -9.88
C ALA A 375 10.69 -9.88 -10.53
N ALA A 376 11.24 -10.74 -9.69
CA ALA A 376 11.95 -11.94 -10.17
C ALA A 376 10.94 -13.07 -10.42
N LYS A 377 11.23 -13.89 -11.43
CA LYS A 377 10.49 -15.12 -11.66
C LYS A 377 11.12 -16.25 -10.85
N ALA A 378 10.28 -17.13 -10.32
CA ALA A 378 10.77 -18.33 -9.64
C ALA A 378 11.62 -19.18 -10.58
N GLN A 379 12.75 -19.67 -10.09
CA GLN A 379 13.69 -20.48 -10.82
C GLN A 379 13.70 -21.89 -10.23
N ILE A 380 13.16 -22.84 -10.97
CA ILE A 380 13.21 -24.28 -10.65
C ILE A 380 14.11 -24.92 -11.70
N ARG A 381 15.16 -25.63 -11.24
CA ARG A 381 16.06 -26.30 -12.15
C ARG A 381 15.34 -27.37 -12.94
N GLU A 382 15.46 -27.35 -14.28
CA GLU A 382 14.90 -28.34 -15.18
C GLU A 382 15.99 -29.28 -15.66
N PRO A 383 15.76 -30.62 -15.68
CA PRO A 383 16.72 -31.56 -16.24
C PRO A 383 16.91 -31.31 -17.73
N LYS A 384 18.18 -31.22 -18.17
CA LYS A 384 18.53 -31.06 -19.59
C LYS A 384 19.34 -32.25 -20.03
N LYS A 385 19.03 -32.84 -21.19
CA LYS A 385 19.73 -33.94 -21.80
C LYS A 385 20.52 -33.50 -23.03
N ASN A 386 21.67 -34.07 -23.23
CA ASN A 386 22.44 -33.95 -24.47
C ASN A 386 21.85 -34.86 -25.57
N LYS A 387 22.44 -34.82 -26.79
CA LYS A 387 22.02 -35.64 -27.93
C LYS A 387 22.11 -37.17 -27.67
N ARG A 388 22.87 -37.56 -26.67
CA ARG A 388 23.05 -38.96 -26.26
C ARG A 388 22.10 -39.39 -25.13
N GLY A 389 21.11 -38.53 -24.76
CA GLY A 389 20.17 -38.81 -23.69
C GLY A 389 20.69 -38.68 -22.26
N GLN A 390 21.94 -38.21 -22.06
CA GLN A 390 22.55 -38.03 -20.76
C GLN A 390 22.23 -36.65 -20.18
N TYR A 391 21.98 -36.60 -18.90
CA TYR A 391 21.75 -35.32 -18.21
C TYR A 391 23.05 -34.49 -18.18
N THR A 392 22.92 -33.16 -18.50
CA THR A 392 24.05 -32.24 -18.54
C THR A 392 24.13 -31.31 -17.33
N ASN A 393 22.99 -31.09 -16.66
CA ASN A 393 22.86 -30.19 -15.52
C ASN A 393 22.13 -30.82 -14.33
N TRP A 394 22.04 -32.15 -14.33
CA TRP A 394 21.32 -32.91 -13.29
C TRP A 394 22.21 -34.01 -12.74
N TYR A 395 22.47 -33.98 -11.45
CA TYR A 395 23.33 -34.91 -10.73
C TYR A 395 22.49 -35.76 -9.78
N GLY A 396 23.04 -36.87 -9.25
CA GLY A 396 22.35 -37.72 -8.29
C GLY A 396 21.81 -36.95 -7.07
N THR A 397 22.54 -35.95 -6.60
CA THR A 397 22.14 -35.12 -5.47
C THR A 397 21.07 -34.08 -5.79
N THR A 398 20.87 -33.71 -7.08
CA THR A 398 19.97 -32.59 -7.46
C THR A 398 18.53 -32.86 -7.02
N LEU A 399 17.99 -34.04 -7.31
CA LEU A 399 16.59 -34.35 -6.95
C LEU A 399 16.35 -34.41 -5.43
N PRO A 400 17.17 -35.13 -4.62
CA PRO A 400 17.06 -35.13 -3.17
C PRO A 400 17.09 -33.72 -2.55
N TRP A 401 18.03 -32.85 -2.98
CA TRP A 401 18.18 -31.51 -2.46
C TRP A 401 17.02 -30.58 -2.94
N MET A 402 16.60 -30.72 -4.19
CA MET A 402 15.43 -29.98 -4.70
C MET A 402 14.17 -30.31 -3.90
N SER A 403 13.96 -31.57 -3.55
CA SER A 403 12.75 -31.98 -2.81
C SER A 403 12.60 -31.32 -1.44
N ILE A 404 13.69 -30.81 -0.87
CA ILE A 404 13.72 -30.11 0.42
C ILE A 404 13.95 -28.59 0.28
N GLY A 405 13.85 -28.05 -0.96
CA GLY A 405 13.86 -26.64 -1.26
C GLY A 405 15.23 -26.02 -1.49
N TYR A 406 16.23 -26.81 -1.83
CA TYR A 406 17.50 -26.35 -2.42
C TYR A 406 17.45 -26.51 -3.94
N GLU A 407 18.48 -26.07 -4.66
CA GLU A 407 18.53 -26.13 -6.13
C GLU A 407 17.36 -25.38 -6.84
N THR A 408 16.62 -24.57 -6.08
CA THR A 408 15.53 -23.70 -6.55
C THR A 408 15.72 -22.30 -5.96
N GLN A 409 15.31 -21.26 -6.70
CA GLN A 409 15.35 -19.88 -6.21
C GLN A 409 13.97 -19.25 -6.41
N ILE A 410 13.28 -18.98 -5.31
CA ILE A 410 11.85 -18.66 -5.33
C ILE A 410 11.59 -17.43 -4.45
N PRO A 411 11.08 -16.32 -5.01
CA PRO A 411 10.66 -15.19 -4.20
C PRO A 411 9.56 -15.57 -3.20
N PRO A 412 9.53 -14.96 -2.01
CA PRO A 412 8.55 -15.28 -0.96
C PRO A 412 7.09 -15.31 -1.41
N ILE A 413 6.69 -14.40 -2.30
CA ILE A 413 5.31 -14.31 -2.79
C ILE A 413 4.86 -15.54 -3.58
N TYR A 414 5.78 -16.22 -4.28
CA TYR A 414 5.47 -17.47 -5.00
C TYR A 414 5.19 -18.63 -4.04
N THR A 415 5.99 -18.72 -2.97
CA THR A 415 5.74 -19.68 -1.90
C THR A 415 4.40 -19.39 -1.25
N LEU A 416 4.08 -18.14 -0.94
CA LEU A 416 2.78 -17.76 -0.38
C LEU A 416 1.61 -18.12 -1.32
N ALA A 417 1.74 -17.85 -2.62
CA ALA A 417 0.69 -18.18 -3.59
C ALA A 417 0.37 -19.68 -3.63
N PHE A 418 1.37 -20.55 -3.45
CA PHE A 418 1.18 -21.99 -3.31
C PHE A 418 0.38 -22.34 -2.03
N TYR A 419 0.76 -21.80 -0.87
CA TYR A 419 0.00 -22.03 0.38
C TYR A 419 -1.42 -21.44 0.31
N ASN A 420 -1.57 -20.31 -0.37
CA ASN A 420 -2.87 -19.72 -0.62
C ASN A 420 -3.75 -20.65 -1.47
N ALA A 421 -3.19 -21.30 -2.48
CA ALA A 421 -3.95 -22.26 -3.31
C ALA A 421 -4.40 -23.48 -2.51
N ILE A 422 -3.56 -24.00 -1.58
CA ILE A 422 -3.97 -25.07 -0.65
C ILE A 422 -5.13 -24.59 0.22
N ALA A 423 -5.03 -23.39 0.79
CA ALA A 423 -6.09 -22.78 1.60
C ALA A 423 -7.38 -22.53 0.81
N ASN A 424 -7.27 -22.25 -0.48
CA ASN A 424 -8.39 -21.95 -1.40
C ASN A 424 -8.94 -23.19 -2.11
N ASN A 425 -8.94 -24.32 -1.45
CA ASN A 425 -9.43 -25.59 -1.98
C ASN A 425 -8.82 -25.98 -3.33
N GLY A 426 -7.53 -25.72 -3.50
CA GLY A 426 -6.77 -26.05 -4.71
C GLY A 426 -6.86 -25.02 -5.83
N LYS A 427 -7.68 -23.98 -5.69
CA LYS A 427 -7.78 -22.88 -6.66
C LYS A 427 -6.66 -21.88 -6.45
N MET A 428 -5.80 -21.71 -7.44
CA MET A 428 -4.70 -20.75 -7.40
C MET A 428 -5.10 -19.43 -8.05
N VAL A 429 -5.03 -18.35 -7.29
CA VAL A 429 -5.31 -16.99 -7.75
C VAL A 429 -4.03 -16.17 -7.79
N ALA A 430 -3.94 -15.22 -8.72
CA ALA A 430 -2.82 -14.29 -8.80
C ALA A 430 -2.86 -13.30 -7.62
N PRO A 431 -1.69 -12.94 -7.04
CA PRO A 431 -1.62 -11.85 -6.08
C PRO A 431 -2.10 -10.53 -6.70
N ARG A 432 -3.11 -9.92 -6.11
CA ARG A 432 -3.72 -8.67 -6.57
C ARG A 432 -3.33 -7.52 -5.66
N PHE A 433 -2.90 -6.40 -6.24
CA PHE A 433 -2.42 -5.21 -5.52
C PHE A 433 -3.32 -3.99 -5.70
N VAL A 434 -4.11 -3.97 -6.77
CA VAL A 434 -5.03 -2.87 -7.09
C VAL A 434 -6.40 -3.44 -7.40
N LYS A 435 -7.44 -2.83 -6.82
CA LYS A 435 -8.84 -3.19 -7.05
C LYS A 435 -9.40 -2.49 -8.28
N CYS A 436 -9.21 -1.18 -8.34
CA CYS A 436 -9.76 -0.37 -9.43
C CYS A 436 -8.99 0.93 -9.63
N VAL A 437 -9.25 1.56 -10.77
CA VAL A 437 -8.90 2.93 -11.10
C VAL A 437 -10.16 3.77 -10.99
N MET A 438 -10.09 4.90 -10.28
CA MET A 438 -11.18 5.84 -10.08
C MET A 438 -10.83 7.20 -10.65
N LYS A 439 -11.83 7.90 -11.18
CA LYS A 439 -11.72 9.30 -11.56
C LYS A 439 -12.99 10.02 -11.17
N ASP A 440 -12.82 11.18 -10.53
CA ASP A 440 -13.91 12.03 -10.10
C ASP A 440 -14.98 11.28 -9.26
N GLY A 441 -14.53 10.27 -8.48
CA GLY A 441 -15.37 9.42 -7.64
C GLY A 441 -16.01 8.22 -8.35
N GLU A 442 -15.83 8.07 -9.67
CA GLU A 442 -16.37 6.96 -10.44
C GLU A 442 -15.30 5.92 -10.79
N VAL A 443 -15.69 4.64 -10.78
CA VAL A 443 -14.81 3.54 -11.18
C VAL A 443 -14.69 3.51 -12.70
N GLN A 444 -13.49 3.78 -13.20
CA GLN A 444 -13.18 3.70 -14.64
C GLN A 444 -12.79 2.31 -15.11
N LYS A 445 -12.08 1.57 -14.24
CA LYS A 445 -11.57 0.24 -14.54
C LYS A 445 -11.43 -0.58 -13.29
N GLU A 446 -11.95 -1.80 -13.32
CA GLU A 446 -11.76 -2.80 -12.28
C GLU A 446 -10.68 -3.81 -12.68
N PHE A 447 -9.99 -4.34 -11.66
CA PHE A 447 -9.07 -5.45 -11.78
C PHE A 447 -9.64 -6.65 -11.02
N PRO A 448 -10.37 -7.55 -11.67
CA PRO A 448 -10.98 -8.69 -11.01
C PRO A 448 -9.91 -9.69 -10.54
N THR A 449 -10.30 -10.61 -9.66
CA THR A 449 -9.48 -11.77 -9.28
C THR A 449 -9.13 -12.59 -10.52
N VAL A 450 -7.84 -12.83 -10.73
CA VAL A 450 -7.35 -13.66 -11.84
C VAL A 450 -7.07 -15.07 -11.31
N VAL A 451 -7.76 -16.04 -11.88
CA VAL A 451 -7.53 -17.45 -11.58
C VAL A 451 -6.42 -17.97 -12.47
N LEU A 452 -5.30 -18.38 -11.87
CA LEU A 452 -4.16 -18.96 -12.57
C LEU A 452 -4.35 -20.45 -12.84
N ARG A 453 -4.97 -21.16 -11.88
CA ARG A 453 -5.36 -22.58 -12.00
C ARG A 453 -6.63 -22.85 -11.20
N GLU A 454 -7.57 -23.56 -11.80
CA GLU A 454 -8.80 -23.98 -11.10
C GLU A 454 -8.50 -25.05 -10.04
N LYS A 455 -7.55 -25.97 -10.34
CA LYS A 455 -7.10 -27.01 -9.42
C LYS A 455 -5.59 -27.23 -9.55
N ILE A 456 -4.88 -27.24 -8.43
CA ILE A 456 -3.43 -27.55 -8.37
C ILE A 456 -3.17 -29.05 -8.16
N CYS A 457 -4.15 -29.81 -7.66
CA CYS A 457 -4.06 -31.23 -7.39
C CYS A 457 -5.46 -31.84 -7.23
N SER A 458 -5.54 -33.15 -7.04
CA SER A 458 -6.77 -33.87 -6.73
C SER A 458 -7.32 -33.49 -5.35
N ASP A 459 -8.65 -33.60 -5.18
CA ASP A 459 -9.32 -33.26 -3.91
C ASP A 459 -8.84 -34.15 -2.76
N LYS A 460 -8.46 -35.41 -3.04
CA LYS A 460 -7.89 -36.33 -2.05
C LYS A 460 -6.54 -35.83 -1.56
N ALA A 461 -5.59 -35.60 -2.47
CA ALA A 461 -4.25 -35.14 -2.13
C ALA A 461 -4.29 -33.77 -1.40
N LEU A 462 -5.23 -32.90 -1.80
CA LEU A 462 -5.44 -31.61 -1.17
C LEU A 462 -5.87 -31.75 0.30
N LYS A 463 -6.91 -32.54 0.57
CA LYS A 463 -7.41 -32.77 1.94
C LYS A 463 -6.35 -33.40 2.85
N GLU A 464 -5.60 -34.38 2.32
CA GLU A 464 -4.48 -34.99 3.02
C GLU A 464 -3.41 -33.93 3.37
N MET A 465 -3.03 -33.09 2.42
CA MET A 465 -2.04 -32.01 2.67
C MET A 465 -2.56 -30.95 3.66
N GLN A 466 -3.82 -30.54 3.57
CA GLN A 466 -4.42 -29.61 4.54
C GLN A 466 -4.38 -30.17 5.97
N ALA A 467 -4.73 -31.45 6.15
CA ALA A 467 -4.63 -32.13 7.44
C ALA A 467 -3.20 -32.17 7.97
N ILE A 468 -2.23 -32.51 7.10
CA ILE A 468 -0.82 -32.56 7.50
C ILE A 468 -0.31 -31.17 7.91
N LEU A 469 -0.62 -30.13 7.16
CA LEU A 469 -0.21 -28.75 7.49
C LEU A 469 -0.82 -28.24 8.80
N PHE A 470 -2.06 -28.65 9.11
CA PHE A 470 -2.66 -28.40 10.41
C PHE A 470 -1.87 -29.11 11.54
N HIS A 471 -1.54 -30.39 11.35
CA HIS A 471 -0.76 -31.17 12.33
C HIS A 471 0.63 -30.58 12.59
N VAL A 472 1.30 -30.02 11.57
CA VAL A 472 2.58 -29.31 11.73
C VAL A 472 2.48 -28.20 12.77
N VAL A 473 1.36 -27.47 12.77
CA VAL A 473 1.13 -26.36 13.72
C VAL A 473 0.58 -26.87 15.06
N ASP A 474 -0.29 -27.86 15.04
CA ASP A 474 -0.95 -28.31 16.26
C ASP A 474 0.01 -29.03 17.21
N TYR A 475 0.79 -29.97 16.72
CA TYR A 475 1.75 -30.74 17.52
C TYR A 475 3.14 -30.95 16.91
N GLY A 476 3.39 -30.46 15.68
CA GLY A 476 4.69 -30.52 15.03
C GLY A 476 5.63 -29.36 15.40
N LEU A 477 6.63 -29.11 14.53
CA LEU A 477 7.62 -28.03 14.73
C LEU A 477 7.03 -26.62 14.57
N GLY A 478 5.80 -26.52 14.10
CA GLY A 478 5.09 -25.24 13.94
C GLY A 478 4.35 -24.73 15.18
N LYS A 479 4.42 -25.42 16.32
CA LYS A 479 3.66 -25.08 17.55
C LYS A 479 3.71 -23.63 17.99
N ARG A 480 4.80 -22.91 17.73
CA ARG A 480 4.94 -21.49 18.06
C ARG A 480 4.09 -20.55 17.21
N ALA A 481 3.57 -21.06 16.08
CA ALA A 481 2.61 -20.36 15.24
C ALA A 481 1.14 -20.64 15.62
N LYS A 482 0.90 -21.55 16.60
CA LYS A 482 -0.43 -21.93 17.06
C LYS A 482 -1.09 -20.77 17.83
N SER A 483 -2.31 -20.40 17.43
CA SER A 483 -3.18 -19.52 18.21
C SER A 483 -4.03 -20.32 19.22
N GLN A 484 -4.42 -19.67 20.31
CA GLN A 484 -5.39 -20.23 21.26
C GLN A 484 -6.85 -20.00 20.82
N SER A 485 -7.08 -19.05 19.92
CA SER A 485 -8.42 -18.59 19.54
C SER A 485 -8.96 -19.24 18.27
N PHE A 486 -8.08 -19.75 17.40
CA PHE A 486 -8.45 -20.40 16.13
C PHE A 486 -7.35 -21.37 15.67
N LYS A 487 -7.72 -22.27 14.78
CA LYS A 487 -6.78 -23.22 14.18
C LYS A 487 -5.97 -22.54 13.09
N SER A 488 -4.68 -22.88 12.98
CA SER A 488 -3.78 -22.46 11.90
C SER A 488 -3.14 -23.66 11.24
N ALA A 489 -2.79 -23.55 9.98
CA ALA A 489 -2.07 -24.56 9.23
C ALA A 489 -0.85 -23.94 8.55
N GLY A 490 0.26 -24.67 8.44
CA GLY A 490 1.45 -24.12 7.82
C GLY A 490 2.68 -24.97 7.99
N LYS A 491 3.83 -24.43 7.58
CA LYS A 491 5.13 -25.12 7.59
C LYS A 491 6.25 -24.17 7.97
N THR A 492 7.16 -24.67 8.77
CA THR A 492 8.42 -24.01 9.15
C THR A 492 9.49 -24.23 8.09
N GLY A 493 10.34 -23.25 7.87
CA GLY A 493 11.51 -23.32 7.01
C GLY A 493 12.79 -22.89 7.72
N THR A 494 13.88 -23.56 7.42
CA THR A 494 15.24 -23.15 7.80
C THR A 494 16.16 -23.58 6.69
N ALA A 495 16.75 -22.60 6.00
CA ALA A 495 17.71 -22.84 4.92
C ALA A 495 19.00 -22.06 5.18
N GLN A 496 20.12 -22.58 4.72
CA GLN A 496 21.38 -21.85 4.70
C GLN A 496 21.42 -20.95 3.46
N ILE A 497 21.89 -19.72 3.61
CA ILE A 497 22.01 -18.78 2.49
C ILE A 497 23.43 -18.87 1.94
N SER A 498 23.56 -19.19 0.64
CA SER A 498 24.83 -19.18 -0.07
C SER A 498 25.29 -17.74 -0.34
N LYS A 499 26.57 -17.44 -0.06
CA LYS A 499 27.19 -16.15 -0.35
C LYS A 499 27.91 -16.16 -1.72
N GLY A 500 27.18 -16.31 -2.80
CA GLY A 500 27.68 -16.25 -4.18
C GLY A 500 28.77 -17.29 -4.46
N LYS A 501 29.87 -16.89 -5.12
CA LYS A 501 31.00 -17.82 -5.49
C LYS A 501 31.67 -18.52 -4.31
N GLY A 502 31.47 -18.02 -3.08
CA GLY A 502 32.04 -18.62 -1.86
C GLY A 502 31.24 -19.79 -1.28
N GLY A 503 30.06 -20.10 -1.80
CA GLY A 503 29.17 -21.14 -1.31
C GLY A 503 28.71 -20.94 0.14
N TYR A 504 28.43 -22.04 0.86
CA TYR A 504 27.91 -22.02 2.23
C TYR A 504 28.98 -21.87 3.32
N LYS A 505 30.29 -21.99 3.00
CA LYS A 505 31.37 -22.12 3.99
C LYS A 505 32.18 -20.86 4.25
N ASN A 506 31.97 -19.76 3.55
CA ASN A 506 32.78 -18.55 3.70
C ASN A 506 32.22 -17.60 4.79
N GLY A 507 32.90 -17.57 5.93
CA GLY A 507 32.60 -16.68 7.05
C GLY A 507 31.42 -17.13 7.91
N MET A 508 30.77 -16.15 8.62
CA MET A 508 29.59 -16.45 9.44
C MET A 508 28.44 -16.91 8.55
N MET A 509 27.91 -18.09 8.84
CA MET A 509 26.78 -18.68 8.11
C MET A 509 25.51 -17.82 8.30
N ASN A 510 24.85 -17.49 7.21
CA ASN A 510 23.55 -16.83 7.24
C ASN A 510 22.44 -17.85 6.99
N TYR A 511 21.32 -17.62 7.65
CA TYR A 511 20.15 -18.48 7.56
C TYR A 511 18.93 -17.68 7.09
N LEU A 512 18.14 -18.32 6.25
CA LEU A 512 16.75 -17.94 5.98
C LEU A 512 15.86 -18.77 6.90
N VAL A 513 15.22 -18.13 7.87
CA VAL A 513 14.21 -18.76 8.72
C VAL A 513 12.84 -18.27 8.26
N SER A 514 11.91 -19.19 8.04
CA SER A 514 10.61 -18.86 7.47
C SER A 514 9.46 -19.63 8.10
N PHE A 515 8.27 -19.08 7.98
CA PHE A 515 7.00 -19.75 8.24
C PHE A 515 6.00 -19.34 7.18
N ALA A 516 5.37 -20.30 6.51
CA ALA A 516 4.31 -20.07 5.54
C ALA A 516 3.07 -20.87 5.93
N GLY A 517 1.89 -20.26 5.89
CA GLY A 517 0.67 -20.90 6.31
C GLY A 517 -0.58 -20.08 6.05
N TYR A 518 -1.70 -20.49 6.64
CA TYR A 518 -3.00 -19.84 6.48
C TYR A 518 -3.85 -19.99 7.76
N PHE A 519 -4.81 -19.10 7.88
CA PHE A 519 -5.70 -19.03 9.03
C PHE A 519 -7.07 -18.40 8.69
N PRO A 520 -8.16 -18.77 9.43
CA PRO A 520 -8.30 -19.99 10.21
C PRO A 520 -8.10 -21.25 9.35
N ALA A 521 -7.67 -22.40 9.90
CA ALA A 521 -7.38 -23.58 9.10
C ALA A 521 -8.66 -24.29 8.61
N ASP A 522 -9.75 -24.20 9.36
CA ASP A 522 -11.06 -24.81 9.06
C ASP A 522 -11.92 -23.95 8.11
N ALA A 523 -11.72 -22.63 8.10
CA ALA A 523 -12.38 -21.70 7.19
C ALA A 523 -11.37 -20.63 6.72
N PRO A 524 -10.45 -20.97 5.81
CA PRO A 524 -9.33 -20.11 5.46
C PRO A 524 -9.78 -18.76 4.89
N ARG A 525 -9.33 -17.68 5.55
CA ARG A 525 -9.56 -16.30 5.11
C ARG A 525 -8.30 -15.64 4.61
N TYR A 526 -7.18 -15.87 5.29
CA TYR A 526 -5.89 -15.26 4.97
C TYR A 526 -4.79 -16.31 4.93
N SER A 527 -3.86 -16.13 4.01
CA SER A 527 -2.56 -16.80 4.00
C SER A 527 -1.47 -15.77 4.36
N CYS A 528 -0.42 -16.24 5.02
CA CYS A 528 0.68 -15.40 5.46
C CYS A 528 2.01 -16.13 5.34
N ILE A 529 3.04 -15.42 4.90
CA ILE A 529 4.43 -15.87 4.94
C ILE A 529 5.29 -14.86 5.68
N VAL A 530 6.18 -15.38 6.53
CA VAL A 530 7.21 -14.60 7.21
C VAL A 530 8.56 -15.20 6.88
N CYS A 531 9.48 -14.40 6.34
CA CYS A 531 10.85 -14.77 5.99
C CYS A 531 11.82 -13.83 6.70
N ILE A 532 12.80 -14.35 7.41
CA ILE A 532 13.84 -13.57 8.09
C ILE A 532 15.21 -14.11 7.74
N GLN A 533 16.08 -13.24 7.24
CA GLN A 533 17.49 -13.54 7.06
C GLN A 533 18.25 -13.12 8.32
N LYS A 534 19.02 -14.03 8.89
CA LYS A 534 19.77 -13.76 10.11
C LYS A 534 21.18 -14.38 10.08
N PRO A 535 22.17 -13.73 10.70
CA PRO A 535 23.48 -14.30 10.88
C PRO A 535 23.51 -15.32 12.03
N GLY A 536 24.30 -16.38 11.84
CA GLY A 536 24.63 -17.34 12.90
C GLY A 536 23.50 -18.23 13.40
N ALA A 537 23.86 -19.22 14.18
CA ALA A 537 22.93 -20.07 14.93
C ALA A 537 22.61 -19.45 16.32
N PRO A 538 21.50 -19.86 17.01
CA PRO A 538 20.51 -20.82 16.53
C PRO A 538 19.58 -20.25 15.46
N ALA A 539 19.21 -21.10 14.48
CA ALA A 539 18.31 -20.72 13.40
C ALA A 539 17.15 -21.73 13.32
N SER A 540 15.93 -21.27 13.47
CA SER A 540 14.72 -22.08 13.42
C SER A 540 13.51 -21.26 12.99
N GLY A 541 12.91 -21.63 11.86
CA GLY A 541 11.66 -20.98 11.40
C GLY A 541 10.53 -21.11 12.41
N GLY A 542 10.42 -22.25 13.09
CA GLY A 542 9.40 -22.46 14.13
C GLY A 542 9.57 -21.54 15.34
N LEU A 543 10.82 -21.28 15.78
CA LEU A 543 11.09 -20.44 16.95
C LEU A 543 11.13 -18.95 16.64
N GLN A 544 11.45 -18.56 15.40
CA GLN A 544 11.69 -17.16 15.04
C GLN A 544 10.58 -16.58 14.17
N SER A 545 10.20 -17.24 13.07
CA SER A 545 9.14 -16.75 12.17
C SER A 545 7.73 -17.19 12.60
N GLY A 546 7.60 -18.34 13.29
CA GLY A 546 6.31 -18.82 13.81
C GLY A 546 5.63 -17.84 14.78
N PRO A 547 6.31 -17.27 15.77
CA PRO A 547 5.72 -16.26 16.67
C PRO A 547 5.24 -15.00 15.92
N VAL A 548 5.97 -14.53 14.90
CA VAL A 548 5.56 -13.39 14.08
C VAL A 548 4.28 -13.71 13.30
N PHE A 549 4.21 -14.89 12.68
CA PHE A 549 2.99 -15.36 12.01
C PHE A 549 1.80 -15.39 13.00
N ARG A 550 1.99 -15.92 14.22
CA ARG A 550 0.95 -15.94 15.25
C ARG A 550 0.50 -14.54 15.63
N GLN A 551 1.42 -13.63 15.91
CA GLN A 551 1.10 -12.24 16.27
C GLN A 551 0.32 -11.52 15.16
N ILE A 552 0.72 -11.71 13.90
CA ILE A 552 0.01 -11.17 12.74
C ILE A 552 -1.40 -11.78 12.64
N SER A 553 -1.50 -13.11 12.70
CA SER A 553 -2.80 -13.78 12.54
C SER A 553 -3.78 -13.49 13.66
N GLU A 554 -3.32 -13.48 14.93
CA GLU A 554 -4.14 -13.11 16.09
C GLU A 554 -4.61 -11.65 16.02
N GLY A 555 -3.73 -10.74 15.64
CA GLY A 555 -4.08 -9.32 15.50
C GLY A 555 -5.09 -9.07 14.38
N ILE A 556 -4.94 -9.71 13.22
CA ILE A 556 -5.91 -9.61 12.11
C ILE A 556 -7.28 -10.17 12.52
N MET A 557 -7.30 -11.34 13.16
CA MET A 557 -8.56 -11.95 13.59
C MET A 557 -9.24 -11.13 14.68
N ALA A 558 -8.47 -10.55 15.62
CA ALA A 558 -9.01 -9.66 16.66
C ALA A 558 -9.60 -8.37 16.06
N GLN A 559 -8.97 -7.77 15.05
CA GLN A 559 -9.53 -6.62 14.33
C GLN A 559 -10.84 -6.98 13.61
N SER A 560 -10.90 -8.14 12.96
CA SER A 560 -12.11 -8.61 12.29
C SER A 560 -13.27 -8.83 13.29
N LEU A 561 -12.99 -9.36 14.46
CA LEU A 561 -13.98 -9.54 15.53
C LEU A 561 -14.45 -8.19 16.11
N LYS A 562 -13.57 -7.21 16.25
CA LYS A 562 -13.94 -5.85 16.69
C LYS A 562 -14.86 -5.16 15.68
N LEU A 563 -14.59 -5.29 14.39
CA LEU A 563 -15.45 -4.77 13.32
C LEU A 563 -16.84 -5.43 13.36
N LEU A 564 -16.89 -6.77 13.46
CA LEU A 564 -18.16 -7.49 13.58
C LEU A 564 -18.90 -7.15 14.89
N ALA A 565 -18.18 -6.91 15.98
CA ALA A 565 -18.76 -6.50 17.25
C ALA A 565 -19.23 -5.04 17.23
N SER A 566 -18.54 -4.15 16.50
CA SER A 566 -19.00 -2.78 16.26
C SER A 566 -20.25 -2.77 15.39
N ASP A 567 -20.27 -3.54 14.30
CA ASP A 567 -21.46 -3.68 13.44
C ASP A 567 -22.65 -4.31 14.20
N ALA A 568 -22.39 -5.25 15.12
CA ALA A 568 -23.42 -5.85 15.97
C ALA A 568 -23.90 -4.92 17.10
N ARG A 569 -23.07 -3.98 17.57
CA ARG A 569 -23.42 -2.97 18.57
C ARG A 569 -24.10 -1.75 17.96
N ASP A 570 -23.75 -1.40 16.72
CA ASP A 570 -24.30 -0.25 16.00
C ASP A 570 -25.72 -0.48 15.46
N SER A 571 -26.28 -1.70 15.57
CA SER A 571 -27.70 -1.89 15.33
C SER A 571 -28.59 -1.26 16.42
N SER A 572 -28.01 -0.72 17.51
CA SER A 572 -28.74 -0.06 18.60
C SER A 572 -28.35 1.41 18.87
N SER A 573 -27.28 1.93 18.25
CA SER A 573 -26.89 3.33 18.35
C SER A 573 -26.48 3.88 16.99
N VAL A 574 -27.46 4.20 16.17
CA VAL A 574 -27.25 5.10 15.04
C VAL A 574 -26.71 6.40 15.62
N LEU A 575 -25.49 6.81 15.26
CA LEU A 575 -24.99 8.15 15.53
C LEU A 575 -25.96 9.12 14.83
N MET A 576 -26.89 9.65 15.63
CA MET A 576 -27.89 10.57 15.09
C MET A 576 -27.19 11.83 14.60
N PRO A 577 -27.24 12.14 13.30
CA PRO A 577 -26.62 13.35 12.77
C PRO A 577 -27.31 14.59 13.36
N ASP A 578 -26.57 15.66 13.54
CA ASP A 578 -27.13 16.99 13.78
C ASP A 578 -27.81 17.45 12.50
N VAL A 579 -29.14 17.37 12.48
CA VAL A 579 -29.94 17.77 11.35
C VAL A 579 -30.30 19.26 11.51
N LYS A 580 -29.89 20.06 10.54
CA LYS A 580 -30.23 21.50 10.53
C LYS A 580 -31.73 21.71 10.26
N ASN A 581 -32.27 22.75 10.86
CA ASN A 581 -33.59 23.25 10.49
C ASN A 581 -33.62 23.64 9.00
N GLY A 582 -34.73 23.53 8.34
CA GLY A 582 -34.83 23.85 6.92
C GLY A 582 -36.02 23.17 6.23
N ASN A 583 -35.80 22.65 5.03
CA ASN A 583 -36.81 21.92 4.27
C ASN A 583 -37.03 20.52 4.86
N LEU A 584 -38.19 20.33 5.50
CA LEU A 584 -38.52 19.06 6.18
C LEU A 584 -38.67 17.88 5.22
N LEU A 585 -39.15 18.12 3.99
CA LEU A 585 -39.28 17.05 2.99
C LEU A 585 -37.91 16.51 2.57
N ALA A 586 -36.96 17.42 2.36
CA ALA A 586 -35.58 17.02 2.04
C ALA A 586 -34.92 16.32 3.23
N ALA A 587 -35.13 16.80 4.45
CA ALA A 587 -34.63 16.19 5.66
C ALA A 587 -35.20 14.78 5.87
N ASP A 588 -36.48 14.57 5.71
CA ASP A 588 -37.15 13.29 5.82
C ASP A 588 -36.66 12.28 4.78
N TYR A 589 -36.56 12.73 3.52
CA TYR A 589 -36.01 11.91 2.44
C TYR A 589 -34.60 11.39 2.75
N VAL A 590 -33.69 12.29 3.15
CA VAL A 590 -32.29 11.94 3.45
C VAL A 590 -32.23 11.03 4.69
N LEU A 591 -32.93 11.36 5.77
CA LEU A 591 -32.91 10.57 7.00
C LEU A 591 -33.46 9.15 6.78
N THR A 592 -34.56 9.02 6.04
CA THR A 592 -35.15 7.72 5.68
C THR A 592 -34.15 6.86 4.88
N HIS A 593 -33.44 7.45 3.90
CA HIS A 593 -32.41 6.75 3.11
C HIS A 593 -31.18 6.38 3.93
N LEU A 594 -30.89 7.11 5.01
CA LEU A 594 -29.84 6.77 5.98
C LEU A 594 -30.30 5.77 7.05
N GLY A 595 -31.54 5.28 6.98
CA GLY A 595 -32.11 4.33 7.96
C GLY A 595 -32.44 4.96 9.32
N VAL A 596 -32.51 6.29 9.40
CA VAL A 596 -32.89 7.03 10.60
C VAL A 596 -34.41 7.17 10.66
N LYS A 597 -35.00 6.76 11.77
CA LYS A 597 -36.46 6.92 11.96
C LYS A 597 -36.81 8.40 12.11
N THR A 598 -37.73 8.86 11.29
CA THR A 598 -38.36 10.20 11.39
C THR A 598 -39.75 10.10 12.02
N ASN A 599 -40.07 11.02 12.91
CA ASN A 599 -41.41 11.18 13.46
C ASN A 599 -41.96 12.50 12.90
N ASP A 600 -42.90 12.42 12.00
CA ASP A 600 -43.59 13.57 11.44
C ASP A 600 -44.70 14.05 12.40
N GLY A 601 -44.46 15.18 13.05
CA GLY A 601 -45.49 15.91 13.79
C GLY A 601 -46.51 16.65 12.89
N TRP A 602 -46.51 16.36 11.57
CA TRP A 602 -47.38 16.99 10.58
C TRP A 602 -48.07 15.94 9.70
N SER A 603 -49.18 15.46 10.15
CA SER A 603 -50.10 14.70 9.33
C SER A 603 -50.84 15.65 8.39
N GLY A 604 -50.42 15.76 7.14
CA GLY A 604 -51.14 16.61 6.22
C GLY A 604 -50.60 16.53 4.80
N SER A 605 -51.48 16.13 3.94
CA SER A 605 -51.45 16.04 2.49
C SER A 605 -50.33 16.80 1.79
N TYR A 606 -49.60 16.08 0.99
CA TYR A 606 -48.81 16.61 -0.11
C TYR A 606 -49.72 17.40 -1.03
N VAL A 607 -49.61 18.71 -1.00
CA VAL A 607 -50.24 19.61 -1.97
C VAL A 607 -49.17 20.56 -2.48
N ASP A 608 -48.86 20.43 -3.78
CA ASP A 608 -48.23 21.43 -4.63
C ASP A 608 -46.74 21.74 -4.45
N GLY A 609 -45.84 20.79 -4.49
CA GLY A 609 -44.44 21.06 -4.83
C GLY A 609 -43.67 22.11 -4.04
N ASN A 610 -44.31 22.76 -3.05
CA ASN A 610 -43.74 23.80 -2.23
C ASN A 610 -42.93 23.23 -1.06
N PRO A 611 -41.74 23.76 -0.75
CA PRO A 611 -40.94 23.31 0.39
C PRO A 611 -41.71 23.53 1.71
N ILE A 612 -41.72 22.51 2.58
CA ILE A 612 -42.25 22.59 3.93
C ILE A 612 -41.11 22.95 4.87
N TRP A 613 -41.19 24.12 5.48
CA TRP A 613 -40.17 24.63 6.38
C TRP A 613 -40.45 24.26 7.83
N GLY A 614 -39.41 23.89 8.58
CA GLY A 614 -39.58 23.51 9.96
C GLY A 614 -38.29 23.33 10.74
N ARG A 615 -38.46 22.89 11.98
CA ARG A 615 -37.39 22.55 12.92
C ARG A 615 -37.24 21.06 13.03
N THR A 616 -36.02 20.63 13.32
CA THR A 616 -35.69 19.25 13.58
C THR A 616 -35.27 19.10 15.03
N GLU A 617 -35.86 18.15 15.75
CA GLU A 617 -35.52 17.86 17.14
C GLU A 617 -35.09 16.40 17.27
N ARG A 618 -33.95 16.18 17.91
CA ARG A 618 -33.42 14.86 18.18
C ARG A 618 -34.09 14.23 19.39
N ASN A 619 -34.73 13.08 19.21
CA ASN A 619 -35.35 12.30 20.28
C ASN A 619 -34.76 10.87 20.31
N GLY A 620 -33.71 10.64 21.11
CA GLY A 620 -33.06 9.34 21.20
C GLY A 620 -32.62 8.79 19.84
N ASN A 621 -33.30 7.76 19.34
CA ASN A 621 -33.00 7.08 18.06
C ASN A 621 -33.89 7.55 16.88
N SER A 622 -34.56 8.70 17.01
CA SER A 622 -35.40 9.29 15.96
C SER A 622 -35.23 10.80 15.87
N VAL A 623 -35.59 11.40 14.73
CA VAL A 623 -35.64 12.83 14.54
C VAL A 623 -37.11 13.22 14.38
N THR A 624 -37.57 14.14 15.22
CA THR A 624 -38.92 14.74 15.09
C THR A 624 -38.86 15.93 14.17
N LEU A 625 -39.71 15.93 13.16
CA LEU A 625 -39.86 17.02 12.19
C LEU A 625 -41.05 17.89 12.56
N ILE A 626 -40.82 19.15 12.92
CA ILE A 626 -41.83 20.06 13.43
C ILE A 626 -42.04 21.18 12.40
N LYS A 627 -43.24 21.26 11.81
CA LYS A 627 -43.61 22.32 10.84
C LYS A 627 -43.62 23.68 11.50
N MET A 628 -42.97 24.67 10.89
CA MET A 628 -43.06 26.06 11.32
C MET A 628 -44.37 26.70 10.89
N PRO A 629 -44.97 27.59 11.72
CA PRO A 629 -46.15 28.35 11.32
C PRO A 629 -45.84 29.25 10.12
N VAL A 630 -46.79 29.36 9.21
CA VAL A 630 -46.67 30.21 8.02
C VAL A 630 -46.81 31.68 8.47
N CYS A 631 -45.69 32.42 8.43
CA CYS A 631 -45.69 33.86 8.68
C CYS A 631 -46.17 34.63 7.42
N GLY A 632 -46.90 35.74 7.59
CA GLY A 632 -47.34 36.60 6.49
C GLY A 632 -46.18 37.27 5.73
N LYS A 633 -46.48 37.85 4.55
CA LYS A 633 -45.51 38.69 3.81
C LYS A 633 -45.03 39.85 4.68
N GLY A 634 -43.72 40.13 4.69
CA GLY A 634 -43.13 41.24 5.46
C GLY A 634 -42.87 40.94 6.94
N ILE A 635 -43.14 39.71 7.41
CA ILE A 635 -42.76 39.28 8.76
C ILE A 635 -41.49 38.41 8.66
N MET A 636 -40.45 38.78 9.41
CA MET A 636 -39.19 38.07 9.48
C MET A 636 -39.40 36.64 10.01
N PRO A 637 -39.14 35.61 9.23
CA PRO A 637 -39.23 34.24 9.72
C PRO A 637 -38.05 33.91 10.64
N ASP A 638 -38.24 32.97 11.56
CA ASP A 638 -37.14 32.45 12.37
C ASP A 638 -36.26 31.48 11.53
N VAL A 639 -35.10 31.95 11.11
CA VAL A 639 -34.12 31.17 10.33
C VAL A 639 -33.02 30.57 11.19
N THR A 640 -33.18 30.62 12.52
CA THR A 640 -32.16 30.08 13.46
C THR A 640 -31.95 28.58 13.26
N GLY A 641 -30.71 28.17 13.14
CA GLY A 641 -30.31 26.75 12.93
C GLY A 641 -30.52 26.22 11.52
N MET A 642 -30.90 27.05 10.54
CA MET A 642 -30.98 26.69 9.13
C MET A 642 -29.64 26.73 8.43
N GLY A 643 -29.51 25.98 7.34
CA GLY A 643 -28.42 26.17 6.40
C GLY A 643 -28.51 27.55 5.73
N ALA A 644 -27.38 28.20 5.46
CA ALA A 644 -27.35 29.53 4.86
C ALA A 644 -28.17 29.62 3.55
N ARG A 645 -28.15 28.59 2.73
CA ARG A 645 -28.87 28.47 1.46
C ARG A 645 -30.39 28.45 1.67
N ASP A 646 -30.85 27.68 2.64
CA ASP A 646 -32.27 27.57 3.00
C ASP A 646 -32.78 28.84 3.63
N ALA A 647 -31.96 29.47 4.50
CA ALA A 647 -32.29 30.75 5.12
C ALA A 647 -32.46 31.86 4.08
N VAL A 648 -31.52 32.00 3.13
CA VAL A 648 -31.60 32.99 2.03
C VAL A 648 -32.83 32.76 1.17
N TYR A 649 -33.06 31.51 0.74
CA TYR A 649 -34.24 31.18 -0.07
C TYR A 649 -35.56 31.52 0.65
N MET A 650 -35.64 31.23 1.96
CA MET A 650 -36.82 31.56 2.77
C MET A 650 -37.04 33.07 2.88
N LEU A 651 -35.99 33.87 3.03
CA LEU A 651 -36.05 35.31 3.10
C LEU A 651 -36.46 35.93 1.76
N GLU A 652 -35.79 35.51 0.67
CA GLU A 652 -36.08 35.98 -0.69
C GLU A 652 -37.53 35.68 -1.12
N THR A 653 -38.05 34.49 -0.84
CA THR A 653 -39.45 34.14 -1.16
C THR A 653 -40.47 34.97 -0.38
N ARG A 654 -40.05 35.67 0.66
CA ARG A 654 -40.87 36.57 1.49
C ARG A 654 -40.68 38.05 1.17
N GLY A 655 -39.77 38.38 0.24
CA GLY A 655 -39.44 39.74 -0.15
C GLY A 655 -38.61 40.50 0.90
N LEU A 656 -37.80 39.78 1.67
CA LEU A 656 -36.88 40.32 2.69
C LEU A 656 -35.44 40.24 2.20
#